data_cbbc4bbbebd901d1c849a96e4bb45c16
#
_entry.id   cbbc4bbbebd901d1c849a96e4bb45c16
#
_cell.length_a   1.000
_cell.length_b   1.000
_cell.length_c   1.000
_cell.angle_alpha   90.00
_cell.angle_beta   90.00
_cell.angle_gamma   90.00
#
_symmetry.space_group_name_H-M   'P 1'
#
loop_
_entity.id
_entity.type
_entity.pdbx_description
1 polymer ?
#
loop_
_entity_poly.entity_id
_entity_poly.type
_entity_poly.pdbx_seq_one_letter_code
_entity_poly.pdbx_strand_id
1 'polypeptide(L)'
;MHPTRDHFLPPDPQAFLAAEPPTGRVIVIAPTRAACETIELATGLHLDTLLEREHGEDVRRLAASGRGFGIMAGTGTGKTLAIRPIAERILGAPLRVGVVNREREATPETPTWNVVIVTTGIARRWFEDGLITARDTLVVDEIHQTSAELELCLALGKRARCRYIWLSATVDPGFYARYLDSAEVLETTAFDPARAARVRVVPLQPLDFLDERFVRRVLKERRGVAVFVPTRAEVEELAGRLGAQWPRLTAAFYHGGEPIRVIRPFLDGEVERPFLLAMTAAGQSALNIPGLDTVVIYDARYTNVVNRGRNVLTRLYLGSNEILQMAGRVHGRVANGEVYILSDRNLEFAALRPTPPEFQLAGDAERVAITCAALGVDAAELDLPVPLDRQAYRDTVRLLTGRGLIEEGRLTRYGRAVESMPVERPWGELLVHAGADLVPIVAVSSNIDSLHRMTRETRNLKGLIVPGSDHLTAYNIFAEAVNKHGYLGEVYGLPRHLFRETLERWAEWRGALIKALEDIALGTASVYRQLERTLPERFPVARDQELAAFQDLVARIQPFDLVIDEQTADGREARVSRGSVCGSWGAIAGDLRYFADRFGNPRAGIEGTQVPERLVRRYATRGAPMVEFLEGRGGGRGRLVVVRTVEYFGFLLEREEEPLGSPFPAALADPARSAIAGALAGG
;
A
#
# COMPACT_ATOMS: atom_id res chain seq x y z
N MET A 1 -21.94 16.66 -12.60
CA MET A 1 -21.55 17.22 -11.29
C MET A 1 -20.17 16.69 -10.99
N HIS A 2 -19.25 17.55 -10.59
CA HIS A 2 -17.93 17.09 -10.23
C HIS A 2 -18.00 16.56 -8.81
N PRO A 3 -17.41 15.38 -8.52
CA PRO A 3 -17.31 14.90 -7.16
C PRO A 3 -16.49 15.89 -6.33
N THR A 4 -17.00 16.22 -5.16
CA THR A 4 -16.37 17.09 -4.20
C THR A 4 -15.54 16.25 -3.23
N ARG A 5 -14.52 16.82 -2.61
CA ARG A 5 -13.68 16.13 -1.61
C ARG A 5 -14.36 15.99 -0.24
N ASP A 6 -15.58 16.42 -0.13
CA ASP A 6 -16.25 16.74 1.13
C ASP A 6 -16.45 15.52 2.04
N HIS A 7 -16.45 14.32 1.49
CA HIS A 7 -16.66 13.10 2.29
C HIS A 7 -15.48 12.67 3.16
N PHE A 8 -14.27 13.18 2.88
CA PHE A 8 -13.07 12.90 3.68
C PHE A 8 -12.64 14.07 4.53
N LEU A 9 -13.38 15.16 4.47
CA LEU A 9 -13.13 16.38 5.20
C LEU A 9 -14.29 16.65 6.15
N PRO A 10 -14.08 17.51 7.17
CA PRO A 10 -15.20 18.03 7.94
C PRO A 10 -16.25 18.63 6.99
N PRO A 11 -17.53 18.51 7.31
CA PRO A 11 -18.63 19.05 6.48
C PRO A 11 -18.48 20.56 6.22
N ASP A 12 -17.87 21.27 7.15
CA ASP A 12 -17.50 22.67 7.04
C ASP A 12 -16.03 22.85 7.44
N PRO A 13 -15.10 23.01 6.48
CA PRO A 13 -13.70 23.27 6.78
C PRO A 13 -13.48 24.53 7.63
N GLN A 14 -14.30 25.57 7.48
CA GLN A 14 -14.20 26.78 8.28
C GLN A 14 -14.63 26.54 9.72
N ALA A 15 -15.70 25.77 9.93
CA ALA A 15 -16.11 25.36 11.27
C ALA A 15 -15.07 24.47 11.94
N PHE A 16 -14.42 23.57 11.18
CA PHE A 16 -13.31 22.76 11.68
C PHE A 16 -12.15 23.60 12.16
N LEU A 17 -11.72 24.59 11.38
CA LEU A 17 -10.65 25.50 11.75
C LEU A 17 -11.05 26.43 12.90
N ALA A 18 -12.30 26.92 12.93
CA ALA A 18 -12.82 27.78 13.98
C ALA A 18 -12.99 27.04 15.33
N ALA A 19 -13.18 25.72 15.32
CA ALA A 19 -13.33 24.92 16.54
C ALA A 19 -11.98 24.50 17.15
N GLU A 20 -10.86 24.93 16.61
CA GLU A 20 -9.53 24.63 17.14
C GLU A 20 -9.39 25.12 18.58
N PRO A 21 -8.84 24.30 19.50
CA PRO A 21 -8.49 24.76 20.83
C PRO A 21 -7.35 25.80 20.75
N PRO A 22 -7.24 26.72 21.71
CA PRO A 22 -6.19 27.78 21.71
C PRO A 22 -4.77 27.23 21.64
N THR A 23 -4.54 26.03 22.15
CA THR A 23 -3.25 25.34 22.14
C THR A 23 -3.01 24.50 20.88
N GLY A 24 -3.95 24.51 19.93
CA GLY A 24 -3.95 23.60 18.77
C GLY A 24 -4.53 22.24 19.10
N ARG A 25 -4.41 21.30 18.16
CA ARG A 25 -4.88 19.93 18.30
C ARG A 25 -3.72 18.97 18.38
N VAL A 26 -3.99 17.78 18.90
CA VAL A 26 -3.11 16.63 18.78
C VAL A 26 -3.65 15.73 17.65
N ILE A 27 -2.91 15.63 16.57
CA ILE A 27 -3.27 14.77 15.44
C ILE A 27 -2.38 13.54 15.50
N VAL A 28 -3.00 12.37 15.69
CA VAL A 28 -2.31 11.10 15.80
C VAL A 28 -2.36 10.39 14.45
N ILE A 29 -1.21 10.22 13.82
CA ILE A 29 -1.08 9.53 12.55
C ILE A 29 -0.80 8.06 12.82
N ALA A 30 -1.70 7.19 12.39
CA ALA A 30 -1.64 5.76 12.54
C ALA A 30 -1.30 5.06 11.22
N PRO A 31 -0.51 3.97 11.22
CA PRO A 31 -0.12 3.29 9.98
C PRO A 31 -1.27 2.53 9.32
N THR A 32 -2.27 2.10 10.10
CA THR A 32 -3.40 1.30 9.62
C THR A 32 -4.71 1.69 10.32
N ARG A 33 -5.84 1.28 9.73
CA ARG A 33 -7.16 1.44 10.35
C ARG A 33 -7.27 0.73 11.70
N ALA A 34 -6.75 -0.49 11.79
CA ALA A 34 -6.72 -1.25 13.05
C ALA A 34 -5.89 -0.54 14.13
N ALA A 35 -4.80 0.12 13.75
CA ALA A 35 -4.02 0.93 14.67
C ALA A 35 -4.82 2.14 15.17
N CYS A 36 -5.66 2.76 14.33
CA CYS A 36 -6.55 3.85 14.80
C CYS A 36 -7.46 3.40 15.94
N GLU A 37 -8.08 2.23 15.83
CA GLU A 37 -8.95 1.67 16.87
C GLU A 37 -8.16 1.37 18.17
N THR A 38 -6.98 0.77 18.03
CA THR A 38 -6.09 0.50 19.16
C THR A 38 -5.67 1.79 19.88
N ILE A 39 -5.36 2.84 19.14
CA ILE A 39 -4.99 4.14 19.71
C ILE A 39 -6.21 4.79 20.38
N GLU A 40 -7.39 4.73 19.76
CA GLU A 40 -8.61 5.26 20.36
C GLU A 40 -8.90 4.59 21.73
N LEU A 41 -8.83 3.26 21.78
CA LEU A 41 -8.97 2.51 23.02
C LEU A 41 -7.90 2.92 24.05
N ALA A 42 -6.64 3.03 23.62
CA ALA A 42 -5.53 3.43 24.49
C ALA A 42 -5.74 4.82 25.11
N THR A 43 -6.31 5.77 24.37
CA THR A 43 -6.63 7.11 24.89
C THR A 43 -7.72 7.10 25.97
N GLY A 44 -8.56 6.05 26.02
CA GLY A 44 -9.55 5.83 27.06
C GLY A 44 -9.01 5.14 28.33
N LEU A 45 -7.81 4.56 28.26
CA LEU A 45 -7.24 3.76 29.34
C LEU A 45 -6.20 4.54 30.15
N HIS A 46 -6.11 4.22 31.44
CA HIS A 46 -5.06 4.70 32.33
C HIS A 46 -4.43 3.50 33.02
N LEU A 47 -3.26 3.07 32.52
CA LEU A 47 -2.55 1.90 33.00
C LEU A 47 -1.14 2.26 33.47
N ASP A 48 -0.71 1.67 34.58
CA ASP A 48 0.68 1.76 35.03
C ASP A 48 1.57 0.87 34.19
N THR A 49 2.21 1.47 33.15
CA THR A 49 3.08 0.78 32.23
C THR A 49 4.56 0.90 32.62
N LEU A 50 5.41 0.08 32.00
CA LEU A 50 6.86 0.20 32.20
C LEU A 50 7.36 1.59 31.76
N LEU A 51 6.92 2.08 30.62
CA LEU A 51 7.26 3.40 30.11
C LEU A 51 6.83 4.52 31.07
N GLU A 52 5.62 4.42 31.63
CA GLU A 52 5.12 5.39 32.60
C GLU A 52 5.98 5.40 33.88
N ARG A 53 6.39 4.24 34.38
CA ARG A 53 7.25 4.14 35.58
C ARG A 53 8.66 4.66 35.37
N GLU A 54 9.24 4.40 34.17
CA GLU A 54 10.62 4.80 33.89
C GLU A 54 10.72 6.27 33.41
N HIS A 55 9.77 6.73 32.61
CA HIS A 55 9.85 8.01 31.91
C HIS A 55 8.59 8.88 31.99
N GLY A 56 7.61 8.54 32.83
CA GLY A 56 6.34 9.28 32.87
C GLY A 56 6.51 10.77 33.17
N GLU A 57 7.43 11.14 34.07
CA GLU A 57 7.74 12.55 34.35
C GLU A 57 8.43 13.24 33.17
N ASP A 58 9.38 12.57 32.52
CA ASP A 58 10.06 13.11 31.34
C ASP A 58 9.11 13.29 30.17
N VAL A 59 8.20 12.35 29.94
CA VAL A 59 7.13 12.46 28.92
C VAL A 59 6.30 13.71 29.18
N ARG A 60 5.85 13.93 30.43
CA ARG A 60 5.07 15.11 30.79
C ARG A 60 5.86 16.41 30.66
N ARG A 61 7.12 16.40 31.08
CA ARG A 61 8.05 17.54 30.95
C ARG A 61 8.25 17.91 29.47
N LEU A 62 8.58 16.93 28.63
CA LEU A 62 8.80 17.13 27.20
C LEU A 62 7.50 17.54 26.50
N ALA A 63 6.36 16.94 26.84
CA ALA A 63 5.07 17.34 26.29
C ALA A 63 4.76 18.81 26.56
N ALA A 64 5.08 19.30 27.76
CA ALA A 64 4.90 20.70 28.15
C ALA A 64 5.91 21.66 27.49
N SER A 65 7.06 21.18 27.02
CA SER A 65 8.17 22.03 26.54
C SER A 65 7.88 22.75 25.23
N GLY A 66 6.86 22.35 24.48
CA GLY A 66 6.59 22.84 23.12
C GLY A 66 7.55 22.27 22.06
N ARG A 67 8.55 21.49 22.43
CA ARG A 67 9.54 20.90 21.52
C ARG A 67 9.14 19.48 21.10
N GLY A 68 9.59 19.04 19.92
CA GLY A 68 9.46 17.68 19.45
C GLY A 68 10.33 16.70 20.25
N PHE A 69 9.91 15.45 20.38
CA PHE A 69 10.69 14.38 21.00
C PHE A 69 10.27 13.01 20.50
N GLY A 70 11.12 12.01 20.72
CA GLY A 70 10.88 10.62 20.36
C GLY A 70 10.75 9.72 21.58
N ILE A 71 10.01 8.62 21.41
CA ILE A 71 9.92 7.53 22.38
C ILE A 71 10.25 6.22 21.66
N MET A 72 11.33 5.61 22.09
CA MET A 72 11.74 4.27 21.69
C MET A 72 11.36 3.29 22.77
N ALA A 73 10.38 2.46 22.50
CA ALA A 73 9.89 1.52 23.52
C ALA A 73 9.48 0.20 22.87
N GLY A 74 9.94 -0.90 23.41
CA GLY A 74 9.62 -2.24 22.94
C GLY A 74 8.12 -2.54 22.96
N THR A 75 7.71 -3.57 22.24
CA THR A 75 6.30 -4.01 22.23
C THR A 75 5.82 -4.35 23.65
N GLY A 76 4.64 -3.90 24.04
CA GLY A 76 4.05 -4.19 25.37
C GLY A 76 4.58 -3.35 26.54
N THR A 77 5.42 -2.34 26.29
CA THR A 77 5.92 -1.42 27.31
C THR A 77 4.98 -0.27 27.65
N GLY A 78 3.90 -0.08 26.87
CA GLY A 78 2.94 1.00 27.06
C GLY A 78 3.10 2.18 26.12
N LYS A 79 3.84 2.03 25.04
CA LYS A 79 4.13 3.07 24.05
C LYS A 79 2.87 3.80 23.55
N THR A 80 1.89 3.08 23.02
CA THR A 80 0.63 3.66 22.53
C THR A 80 -0.20 4.29 23.65
N LEU A 81 -0.12 3.74 24.87
CA LEU A 81 -0.79 4.30 26.06
C LEU A 81 -0.21 5.66 26.48
N ALA A 82 1.05 5.96 26.12
CA ALA A 82 1.66 7.26 26.40
C ALA A 82 1.03 8.42 25.61
N ILE A 83 0.28 8.13 24.54
CA ILE A 83 -0.41 9.16 23.75
C ILE A 83 -1.39 9.96 24.59
N ARG A 84 -2.09 9.30 25.52
CA ARG A 84 -3.03 9.97 26.42
C ARG A 84 -2.36 11.03 27.31
N PRO A 85 -1.39 10.71 28.19
CA PRO A 85 -0.74 11.71 29.02
C PRO A 85 -0.01 12.79 28.23
N ILE A 86 0.50 12.46 27.03
CA ILE A 86 1.08 13.45 26.09
C ILE A 86 0.00 14.45 25.68
N ALA A 87 -1.15 13.97 25.18
CA ALA A 87 -2.24 14.81 24.74
C ALA A 87 -2.83 15.66 25.89
N GLU A 88 -3.08 15.06 27.05
CA GLU A 88 -3.55 15.78 28.25
C GLU A 88 -2.62 16.91 28.63
N ARG A 89 -1.31 16.67 28.57
CA ARG A 89 -0.31 17.68 28.94
C ARG A 89 -0.18 18.79 27.92
N ILE A 90 -0.29 18.48 26.64
CA ILE A 90 -0.25 19.49 25.55
C ILE A 90 -1.48 20.37 25.57
N LEU A 91 -2.66 19.77 25.69
CA LEU A 91 -3.94 20.46 25.56
C LEU A 91 -4.37 21.20 26.82
N GLY A 92 -3.99 20.69 27.99
CA GLY A 92 -4.42 21.26 29.29
C GLY A 92 -5.95 21.26 29.48
N ALA A 93 -6.67 20.39 28.75
CA ALA A 93 -8.13 20.31 28.72
C ALA A 93 -8.57 18.85 28.58
N PRO A 94 -9.84 18.53 28.91
CA PRO A 94 -10.38 17.20 28.71
C PRO A 94 -10.25 16.76 27.23
N LEU A 95 -9.87 15.50 27.03
CA LEU A 95 -9.70 14.94 25.70
C LEU A 95 -11.05 14.68 25.05
N ARG A 96 -11.24 15.18 23.84
CA ARG A 96 -12.32 14.86 22.93
C ARG A 96 -11.70 14.15 21.75
N VAL A 97 -11.75 12.82 21.79
CA VAL A 97 -11.06 11.95 20.84
C VAL A 97 -12.00 11.53 19.72
N GLY A 98 -11.53 11.59 18.50
CA GLY A 98 -12.25 11.07 17.35
C GLY A 98 -11.31 10.41 16.33
N VAL A 99 -11.87 9.55 15.50
CA VAL A 99 -11.14 8.81 14.46
C VAL A 99 -11.70 9.16 13.10
N VAL A 100 -10.81 9.49 12.15
CA VAL A 100 -11.17 9.68 10.74
C VAL A 100 -10.32 8.76 9.89
N ASN A 101 -10.96 7.85 9.20
CA ASN A 101 -10.35 6.93 8.26
C ASN A 101 -11.38 6.51 7.19
N ARG A 102 -11.04 5.54 6.36
CA ARG A 102 -11.93 5.07 5.28
C ARG A 102 -13.27 4.48 5.76
N GLU A 103 -13.33 3.98 7.00
CA GLU A 103 -14.53 3.39 7.61
C GLU A 103 -15.32 4.41 8.43
N ARG A 104 -14.62 5.38 9.01
CA ARG A 104 -15.17 6.41 9.92
C ARG A 104 -14.87 7.78 9.33
N GLU A 105 -15.81 8.33 8.61
CA GLU A 105 -15.67 9.63 7.96
C GLU A 105 -15.78 10.80 8.95
N ALA A 106 -15.34 11.95 8.51
CA ALA A 106 -15.55 13.19 9.23
C ALA A 106 -17.07 13.44 9.41
N THR A 107 -17.45 13.84 10.60
CA THR A 107 -18.85 14.13 10.98
C THR A 107 -18.98 15.58 11.43
N PRO A 108 -20.21 16.11 11.62
CA PRO A 108 -20.39 17.43 12.21
C PRO A 108 -19.73 17.62 13.57
N GLU A 109 -19.43 16.54 14.28
CA GLU A 109 -18.73 16.57 15.57
C GLU A 109 -17.21 16.68 15.42
N THR A 110 -16.64 16.34 14.26
CA THR A 110 -15.19 16.35 14.00
C THR A 110 -14.54 17.68 14.40
N PRO A 111 -15.11 18.86 14.13
CA PRO A 111 -14.54 20.12 14.56
C PRO A 111 -14.44 20.29 16.09
N THR A 112 -15.18 19.54 16.86
CA THR A 112 -15.15 19.60 18.33
C THR A 112 -14.05 18.76 18.95
N TRP A 113 -13.42 17.87 18.19
CA TRP A 113 -12.36 16.98 18.68
C TRP A 113 -11.03 17.71 18.79
N ASN A 114 -10.37 17.56 19.92
CA ASN A 114 -9.04 18.10 20.14
C ASN A 114 -7.91 17.06 20.03
N VAL A 115 -8.29 15.79 19.97
CA VAL A 115 -7.41 14.67 19.61
C VAL A 115 -8.05 13.95 18.42
N VAL A 116 -7.39 13.96 17.27
CA VAL A 116 -7.91 13.35 16.05
C VAL A 116 -6.95 12.27 15.58
N ILE A 117 -7.44 11.05 15.51
CA ILE A 117 -6.67 9.89 15.06
C ILE A 117 -6.98 9.65 13.59
N VAL A 118 -5.95 9.68 12.74
CA VAL A 118 -6.11 9.58 11.29
C VAL A 118 -5.14 8.56 10.70
N THR A 119 -5.52 7.98 9.57
CA THR A 119 -4.56 7.23 8.74
C THR A 119 -3.68 8.18 7.93
N THR A 120 -2.55 7.67 7.45
CA THR A 120 -1.59 8.45 6.65
C THR A 120 -2.22 9.11 5.41
N GLY A 121 -3.12 8.41 4.71
CA GLY A 121 -3.80 8.95 3.53
C GLY A 121 -4.75 10.12 3.86
N ILE A 122 -5.44 10.08 5.01
CA ILE A 122 -6.27 11.20 5.49
C ILE A 122 -5.38 12.37 5.90
N ALA A 123 -4.31 12.13 6.66
CA ALA A 123 -3.36 13.17 7.06
C ALA A 123 -2.79 13.90 5.85
N ARG A 124 -2.38 13.18 4.80
CA ARG A 124 -1.88 13.77 3.55
C ARG A 124 -2.91 14.73 2.92
N ARG A 125 -4.16 14.30 2.78
CA ARG A 125 -5.23 15.14 2.23
C ARG A 125 -5.48 16.39 3.08
N TRP A 126 -5.47 16.25 4.39
CA TRP A 126 -5.64 17.37 5.29
C TRP A 126 -4.49 18.38 5.21
N PHE A 127 -3.27 17.95 4.91
CA PHE A 127 -2.18 18.87 4.56
C PHE A 127 -2.44 19.60 3.26
N GLU A 128 -2.89 18.90 2.21
CA GLU A 128 -3.22 19.49 0.92
C GLU A 128 -4.33 20.54 1.02
N ASP A 129 -5.31 20.29 1.88
CA ASP A 129 -6.44 21.18 2.12
C ASP A 129 -6.15 22.30 3.15
N GLY A 130 -4.93 22.33 3.72
CA GLY A 130 -4.52 23.34 4.70
C GLY A 130 -5.19 23.17 6.08
N LEU A 131 -5.76 22.00 6.37
CA LEU A 131 -6.43 21.73 7.65
C LEU A 131 -5.45 21.36 8.77
N ILE A 132 -4.23 20.96 8.46
CA ILE A 132 -3.14 20.75 9.42
C ILE A 132 -2.21 21.95 9.35
N THR A 133 -1.95 22.58 10.48
CA THR A 133 -1.21 23.83 10.58
C THR A 133 -0.09 23.77 11.62
N ALA A 134 0.75 24.80 11.70
CA ALA A 134 1.83 24.90 12.68
C ALA A 134 1.36 24.90 14.15
N ARG A 135 0.06 25.09 14.41
CA ARG A 135 -0.51 25.02 15.76
C ARG A 135 -0.76 23.56 16.21
N ASP A 136 -0.84 22.62 15.25
CA ASP A 136 -1.09 21.23 15.54
C ASP A 136 0.19 20.51 15.98
N THR A 137 0.04 19.60 16.94
CA THR A 137 1.08 18.63 17.28
C THR A 137 0.78 17.31 16.61
N LEU A 138 1.72 16.80 15.82
CA LEU A 138 1.63 15.51 15.17
C LEU A 138 2.24 14.43 16.06
N VAL A 139 1.45 13.44 16.42
CA VAL A 139 1.92 12.23 17.11
C VAL A 139 1.93 11.10 16.09
N VAL A 140 3.09 10.56 15.78
CA VAL A 140 3.23 9.46 14.81
C VAL A 140 3.49 8.17 15.56
N ASP A 141 2.49 7.30 15.65
CA ASP A 141 2.66 5.98 16.27
C ASP A 141 3.22 4.97 15.27
N GLU A 142 4.07 4.06 15.76
CA GLU A 142 4.75 3.04 14.96
C GLU A 142 5.51 3.61 13.75
N ILE A 143 6.21 4.73 13.93
CA ILE A 143 6.90 5.45 12.83
C ILE A 143 7.88 4.57 12.04
N HIS A 144 8.37 3.47 12.62
CA HIS A 144 9.23 2.49 11.95
C HIS A 144 8.50 1.67 10.88
N GLN A 145 7.17 1.66 10.87
CA GLN A 145 6.37 1.09 9.79
C GLN A 145 6.30 2.08 8.63
N THR A 146 7.35 2.11 7.84
CA THR A 146 7.49 3.05 6.73
C THR A 146 6.50 2.77 5.60
N SER A 147 6.03 3.83 4.96
CA SER A 147 5.25 3.78 3.72
C SER A 147 5.44 5.09 2.98
N ALA A 148 5.26 5.10 1.67
CA ALA A 148 5.37 6.32 0.87
C ALA A 148 4.43 7.43 1.38
N GLU A 149 3.21 7.08 1.79
CA GLU A 149 2.25 8.02 2.37
C GLU A 149 2.73 8.61 3.70
N LEU A 150 3.27 7.79 4.62
CA LEU A 150 3.81 8.28 5.89
C LEU A 150 5.00 9.22 5.66
N GLU A 151 5.94 8.79 4.83
CA GLU A 151 7.15 9.55 4.52
C GLU A 151 6.81 10.93 3.93
N LEU A 152 5.80 10.99 3.06
CA LEU A 152 5.29 12.21 2.51
C LEU A 152 4.61 13.09 3.59
N CYS A 153 3.81 12.49 4.49
CA CYS A 153 3.22 13.21 5.63
C CYS A 153 4.29 13.85 6.54
N LEU A 154 5.42 13.14 6.77
CA LEU A 154 6.51 13.70 7.55
C LEU A 154 7.08 14.96 6.90
N ALA A 155 7.32 14.95 5.59
CA ALA A 155 7.80 16.11 4.86
C ALA A 155 6.78 17.27 4.84
N LEU A 156 5.50 16.95 4.66
CA LEU A 156 4.41 17.94 4.68
C LEU A 156 4.26 18.62 6.05
N GLY A 157 4.36 17.85 7.13
CA GLY A 157 4.31 18.43 8.48
C GLY A 157 5.54 19.30 8.79
N LYS A 158 6.71 18.95 8.29
CA LYS A 158 7.90 19.82 8.37
C LYS A 158 7.66 21.13 7.61
N ARG A 159 7.13 21.06 6.40
CA ARG A 159 6.75 22.24 5.61
C ARG A 159 5.71 23.09 6.34
N ALA A 160 4.71 22.47 6.96
CA ALA A 160 3.70 23.17 7.78
C ALA A 160 4.25 23.67 9.12
N ARG A 161 5.49 23.32 9.49
CA ARG A 161 6.14 23.64 10.76
C ARG A 161 5.40 23.06 11.98
N CYS A 162 4.81 21.88 11.82
CA CYS A 162 4.19 21.17 12.91
C CYS A 162 5.23 20.68 13.91
N ARG A 163 4.84 20.60 15.16
CA ARG A 163 5.59 19.89 16.19
C ARG A 163 5.43 18.40 16.01
N TYR A 164 6.51 17.62 16.12
CA TYR A 164 6.48 16.17 16.05
C TYR A 164 6.75 15.51 17.39
N ILE A 165 5.95 14.50 17.70
CA ILE A 165 6.20 13.50 18.73
C ILE A 165 6.08 12.15 18.02
N TRP A 166 7.10 11.31 18.12
CA TRP A 166 7.08 10.04 17.41
C TRP A 166 7.36 8.87 18.34
N LEU A 167 6.66 7.77 18.08
CA LEU A 167 6.72 6.55 18.86
C LEU A 167 7.21 5.42 17.95
N SER A 168 8.18 4.66 18.43
CA SER A 168 8.77 3.57 17.66
C SER A 168 9.10 2.38 18.56
N ALA A 169 9.14 1.19 17.96
CA ALA A 169 9.69 0.00 18.60
C ALA A 169 11.19 -0.11 18.32
N THR A 170 11.60 -1.06 17.50
CA THR A 170 13.02 -1.37 17.26
C THR A 170 13.49 -0.71 15.96
N VAL A 171 14.18 0.41 16.07
CA VAL A 171 14.81 1.13 14.94
C VAL A 171 15.97 1.96 15.50
N ASP A 172 16.95 2.31 14.68
CA ASP A 172 17.93 3.35 15.07
C ASP A 172 17.22 4.71 15.16
N PRO A 173 17.14 5.33 16.33
CA PRO A 173 16.42 6.60 16.51
C PRO A 173 17.14 7.79 15.87
N GLY A 174 18.40 7.66 15.54
CA GLY A 174 19.25 8.77 15.11
C GLY A 174 18.76 9.47 13.85
N PHE A 175 18.13 8.73 12.93
CA PHE A 175 17.55 9.35 11.75
C PHE A 175 16.35 10.26 12.14
N TYR A 176 15.35 9.71 12.82
CA TYR A 176 14.15 10.48 13.17
C TYR A 176 14.45 11.63 14.12
N ALA A 177 15.37 11.43 15.07
CA ALA A 177 15.79 12.48 15.99
C ALA A 177 16.32 13.72 15.24
N ARG A 178 17.17 13.50 14.22
CA ARG A 178 17.69 14.58 13.38
C ARG A 178 16.66 15.12 12.41
N TYR A 179 15.97 14.23 11.69
CA TYR A 179 15.03 14.60 10.63
C TYR A 179 13.82 15.38 11.17
N LEU A 180 13.31 15.02 12.34
CA LEU A 180 12.15 15.65 12.98
C LEU A 180 12.52 16.65 14.09
N ASP A 181 13.79 17.04 14.17
CA ASP A 181 14.31 18.04 15.11
C ASP A 181 13.90 17.75 16.56
N SER A 182 14.11 16.54 17.01
CA SER A 182 13.72 16.08 18.34
C SER A 182 14.69 16.60 19.41
N ALA A 183 14.15 17.19 20.47
CA ALA A 183 14.93 17.67 21.61
C ALA A 183 15.60 16.55 22.38
N GLU A 184 14.90 15.41 22.48
CA GLU A 184 15.33 14.26 23.27
C GLU A 184 14.64 13.00 22.72
N VAL A 185 15.25 11.85 22.92
CA VAL A 185 14.64 10.53 22.67
C VAL A 185 14.67 9.75 23.96
N LEU A 186 13.50 9.36 24.44
CA LEU A 186 13.35 8.50 25.62
C LEU A 186 13.39 7.04 25.17
N GLU A 187 14.23 6.23 25.82
CA GLU A 187 14.40 4.83 25.47
C GLU A 187 14.02 3.94 26.66
N THR A 188 13.08 3.04 26.42
CA THR A 188 12.65 2.02 27.38
C THR A 188 12.83 0.63 26.76
N THR A 189 13.53 -0.22 27.46
CA THR A 189 13.70 -1.62 27.08
C THR A 189 13.07 -2.53 28.12
N ALA A 190 12.11 -3.37 27.70
CA ALA A 190 11.55 -4.42 28.55
C ALA A 190 12.49 -5.65 28.62
N PHE A 191 13.79 -5.46 28.42
CA PHE A 191 14.76 -6.54 28.40
C PHE A 191 15.27 -6.86 29.81
N ASP A 192 14.97 -8.07 30.27
CA ASP A 192 15.53 -8.64 31.51
C ASP A 192 16.67 -9.61 31.12
N PRO A 193 17.94 -9.32 31.47
CA PRO A 193 19.06 -10.22 31.18
C PRO A 193 18.89 -11.62 31.80
N ALA A 194 18.21 -11.75 32.93
CA ALA A 194 17.93 -13.04 33.52
C ALA A 194 16.95 -13.90 32.69
N ARG A 195 16.22 -13.27 31.78
CA ARG A 195 15.28 -13.91 30.84
C ARG A 195 15.80 -13.91 29.40
N ALA A 196 17.11 -13.78 29.21
CA ALA A 196 17.72 -13.88 27.91
C ALA A 196 17.42 -15.27 27.30
N ALA A 197 16.80 -15.29 26.12
CA ALA A 197 16.45 -16.54 25.44
C ALA A 197 17.71 -17.26 24.91
N ARG A 198 17.61 -18.57 24.81
CA ARG A 198 18.59 -19.36 24.06
C ARG A 198 18.39 -19.15 22.57
N VAL A 199 19.33 -18.46 21.93
CA VAL A 199 19.28 -18.20 20.48
C VAL A 199 20.15 -19.19 19.71
N ARG A 200 19.60 -19.77 18.66
CA ARG A 200 20.29 -20.67 17.74
C ARG A 200 20.03 -20.29 16.31
N VAL A 201 21.10 -20.20 15.51
CA VAL A 201 21.02 -20.02 14.05
C VAL A 201 21.21 -21.38 13.39
N VAL A 202 20.30 -21.76 12.50
CA VAL A 202 20.26 -23.09 11.87
C VAL A 202 20.01 -22.95 10.37
N PRO A 203 20.83 -23.56 9.48
CA PRO A 203 20.68 -23.43 8.02
C PRO A 203 19.65 -24.42 7.46
N LEU A 204 18.41 -24.35 7.94
CA LEU A 204 17.28 -25.20 7.51
C LEU A 204 16.11 -24.38 6.99
N GLN A 205 15.32 -25.00 6.13
CA GLN A 205 14.03 -24.45 5.73
C GLN A 205 12.98 -24.67 6.84
N PRO A 206 11.89 -23.88 6.89
CA PRO A 206 10.89 -24.00 7.94
C PRO A 206 10.30 -25.41 8.10
N LEU A 207 9.94 -26.07 7.00
CA LEU A 207 9.37 -27.41 7.05
C LEU A 207 10.37 -28.50 7.47
N ASP A 208 11.66 -28.32 7.16
CA ASP A 208 12.71 -29.24 7.55
C ASP A 208 13.08 -29.08 9.03
N PHE A 209 12.99 -27.83 9.55
CA PHE A 209 13.23 -27.54 10.96
C PHE A 209 12.08 -28.00 11.86
N LEU A 210 10.82 -27.79 11.42
CA LEU A 210 9.61 -28.17 12.14
C LEU A 210 9.29 -29.66 11.96
N ASP A 211 10.31 -30.50 12.06
CA ASP A 211 10.25 -31.93 11.91
C ASP A 211 9.54 -32.65 13.08
N GLU A 212 9.39 -33.96 12.97
CA GLU A 212 8.78 -34.78 14.00
C GLU A 212 9.48 -34.63 15.37
N ARG A 213 10.81 -34.51 15.38
CA ARG A 213 11.60 -34.35 16.62
C ARG A 213 11.29 -33.03 17.32
N PHE A 214 11.22 -31.95 16.55
CA PHE A 214 10.87 -30.64 17.09
C PHE A 214 9.44 -30.64 17.64
N VAL A 215 8.47 -31.13 16.87
CA VAL A 215 7.06 -31.15 17.29
C VAL A 215 6.84 -32.03 18.51
N ARG A 216 7.44 -33.23 18.57
CA ARG A 216 7.38 -34.09 19.77
C ARG A 216 7.92 -33.40 21.02
N ARG A 217 8.98 -32.58 20.89
CA ARG A 217 9.51 -31.79 22.00
C ARG A 217 8.52 -30.70 22.40
N VAL A 218 7.93 -29.96 21.46
CA VAL A 218 6.89 -28.94 21.72
C VAL A 218 5.72 -29.54 22.48
N LEU A 219 5.25 -30.70 22.08
CA LEU A 219 4.17 -31.43 22.76
C LEU A 219 4.56 -31.85 24.19
N LYS A 220 5.77 -32.43 24.35
CA LYS A 220 6.27 -32.93 25.64
C LYS A 220 6.48 -31.80 26.66
N GLU A 221 7.09 -30.69 26.20
CA GLU A 221 7.41 -29.54 27.05
C GLU A 221 6.26 -28.53 27.16
N ARG A 222 5.13 -28.81 26.47
CA ARG A 222 3.96 -27.91 26.40
C ARG A 222 4.36 -26.48 26.00
N ARG A 223 5.05 -26.33 24.88
CA ARG A 223 5.54 -25.02 24.42
C ARG A 223 4.48 -24.24 23.64
N GLY A 224 4.54 -22.90 23.72
CA GLY A 224 3.85 -22.00 22.85
C GLY A 224 4.82 -21.45 21.79
N VAL A 225 4.60 -21.79 20.52
CA VAL A 225 5.52 -21.49 19.41
C VAL A 225 4.93 -20.48 18.46
N ALA A 226 5.68 -19.42 18.14
CA ALA A 226 5.40 -18.54 16.99
C ALA A 226 6.41 -18.81 15.86
N VAL A 227 5.94 -18.97 14.64
CA VAL A 227 6.78 -19.19 13.46
C VAL A 227 6.58 -18.04 12.47
N PHE A 228 7.64 -17.29 12.17
CA PHE A 228 7.61 -16.20 11.21
C PHE A 228 8.16 -16.66 9.86
N VAL A 229 7.31 -16.57 8.83
CA VAL A 229 7.68 -16.86 7.43
C VAL A 229 7.18 -15.77 6.50
N PRO A 230 7.80 -15.57 5.30
CA PRO A 230 7.58 -14.38 4.49
C PRO A 230 6.23 -14.32 3.76
N THR A 231 5.60 -15.46 3.48
CA THR A 231 4.42 -15.49 2.60
C THR A 231 3.18 -16.08 3.25
N ARG A 232 2.02 -15.65 2.78
CA ARG A 232 0.72 -16.22 3.18
C ARG A 232 0.63 -17.71 2.90
N ALA A 233 1.09 -18.13 1.73
CA ALA A 233 1.07 -19.54 1.34
C ALA A 233 1.86 -20.40 2.32
N GLU A 234 3.02 -19.94 2.76
CA GLU A 234 3.86 -20.67 3.73
C GLU A 234 3.20 -20.74 5.11
N VAL A 235 2.56 -19.68 5.61
CA VAL A 235 1.88 -19.74 6.93
C VAL A 235 0.70 -20.69 6.90
N GLU A 236 -0.10 -20.69 5.82
CA GLU A 236 -1.24 -21.58 5.65
C GLU A 236 -0.78 -23.05 5.52
N GLU A 237 0.25 -23.30 4.70
CA GLU A 237 0.81 -24.63 4.51
C GLU A 237 1.36 -25.20 5.82
N LEU A 238 2.16 -24.42 6.57
CA LEU A 238 2.72 -24.84 7.85
C LEU A 238 1.64 -25.20 8.84
N ALA A 239 0.68 -24.30 9.07
CA ALA A 239 -0.38 -24.55 10.04
C ALA A 239 -1.27 -25.74 9.63
N GLY A 240 -1.66 -25.81 8.36
CA GLY A 240 -2.49 -26.88 7.83
C GLY A 240 -1.81 -28.25 7.92
N ARG A 241 -0.54 -28.35 7.52
CA ARG A 241 0.24 -29.57 7.54
C ARG A 241 0.48 -30.07 8.97
N LEU A 242 0.94 -29.18 9.87
CA LEU A 242 1.24 -29.55 11.24
C LEU A 242 -0.03 -29.88 12.03
N GLY A 243 -1.12 -29.13 11.84
CA GLY A 243 -2.41 -29.41 12.48
C GLY A 243 -3.00 -30.75 12.04
N ALA A 244 -2.90 -31.11 10.76
CA ALA A 244 -3.35 -32.40 10.26
C ALA A 244 -2.50 -33.58 10.77
N GLN A 245 -1.18 -33.37 10.85
CA GLN A 245 -0.25 -34.45 11.29
C GLN A 245 -0.25 -34.63 12.81
N TRP A 246 -0.51 -33.57 13.58
CA TRP A 246 -0.39 -33.57 15.03
C TRP A 246 -1.66 -33.06 15.71
N PRO A 247 -2.73 -33.83 15.87
CA PRO A 247 -4.02 -33.37 16.41
C PRO A 247 -3.97 -32.83 17.87
N ARG A 248 -2.90 -33.12 18.61
CA ARG A 248 -2.67 -32.59 19.95
C ARG A 248 -2.01 -31.21 19.96
N LEU A 249 -1.56 -30.72 18.82
CA LEU A 249 -0.99 -29.39 18.64
C LEU A 249 -2.06 -28.47 18.10
N THR A 250 -2.40 -27.42 18.83
CA THR A 250 -3.25 -26.36 18.29
C THR A 250 -2.45 -25.55 17.30
N ALA A 251 -2.63 -25.81 16.00
CA ALA A 251 -1.93 -25.10 14.93
C ALA A 251 -2.87 -24.08 14.27
N ALA A 252 -2.44 -22.83 14.19
CA ALA A 252 -3.17 -21.74 13.54
C ALA A 252 -2.21 -20.86 12.73
N PHE A 253 -2.77 -19.99 11.90
CA PHE A 253 -1.98 -19.02 11.14
C PHE A 253 -2.59 -17.63 11.18
N TYR A 254 -1.74 -16.62 10.92
CA TYR A 254 -2.16 -15.24 10.78
C TYR A 254 -1.31 -14.49 9.76
N HIS A 255 -1.97 -13.75 8.91
CA HIS A 255 -1.35 -12.83 7.96
C HIS A 255 -2.26 -11.60 7.73
N GLY A 256 -1.74 -10.56 7.06
CA GLY A 256 -2.48 -9.31 6.88
C GLY A 256 -3.81 -9.40 6.12
N GLY A 257 -4.10 -10.52 5.47
CA GLY A 257 -5.39 -10.81 4.86
C GLY A 257 -6.43 -11.44 5.79
N GLU A 258 -6.00 -11.88 7.00
CA GLU A 258 -6.90 -12.47 7.98
C GLU A 258 -7.42 -11.41 8.97
N PRO A 259 -8.67 -11.49 9.39
CA PRO A 259 -9.17 -10.64 10.45
C PRO A 259 -8.54 -10.99 11.79
N ILE A 260 -8.32 -9.99 12.65
CA ILE A 260 -7.69 -10.15 13.98
C ILE A 260 -8.41 -11.17 14.87
N ARG A 261 -9.70 -11.37 14.68
CA ARG A 261 -10.49 -12.35 15.45
C ARG A 261 -10.03 -13.79 15.28
N VAL A 262 -9.37 -14.13 14.15
CA VAL A 262 -8.83 -15.49 13.92
C VAL A 262 -7.81 -15.87 14.99
N ILE A 263 -7.04 -14.89 15.45
CA ILE A 263 -6.04 -15.07 16.50
C ILE A 263 -6.47 -14.52 17.86
N ARG A 264 -7.69 -13.98 17.96
CA ARG A 264 -8.19 -13.41 19.21
C ARG A 264 -8.13 -14.39 20.36
N PRO A 265 -8.47 -15.69 20.23
CA PRO A 265 -8.32 -16.68 21.32
C PRO A 265 -6.88 -16.80 21.84
N PHE A 266 -5.88 -16.61 20.95
CA PHE A 266 -4.47 -16.58 21.36
C PHE A 266 -4.14 -15.31 22.12
N LEU A 267 -4.67 -14.16 21.70
CA LEU A 267 -4.43 -12.86 22.33
C LEU A 267 -5.08 -12.77 23.72
N ASP A 268 -6.27 -13.33 23.86
CA ASP A 268 -7.03 -13.34 25.10
C ASP A 268 -6.54 -14.46 26.06
N GLY A 269 -5.58 -15.29 25.61
CA GLY A 269 -5.01 -16.37 26.43
C GLY A 269 -5.92 -17.58 26.60
N GLU A 270 -6.95 -17.71 25.76
CA GLU A 270 -7.90 -18.83 25.77
C GLU A 270 -7.31 -20.11 25.20
N VAL A 271 -6.26 -19.99 24.36
CA VAL A 271 -5.59 -21.16 23.77
C VAL A 271 -4.50 -21.66 24.71
N GLU A 272 -4.71 -22.83 25.24
CA GLU A 272 -3.72 -23.50 26.09
C GLU A 272 -2.55 -24.07 25.26
N ARG A 273 -1.36 -24.10 25.88
CA ARG A 273 -0.19 -24.80 25.33
C ARG A 273 -0.42 -26.34 25.36
N PRO A 274 0.11 -27.09 24.38
CA PRO A 274 1.00 -26.64 23.32
C PRO A 274 0.27 -26.06 22.11
N PHE A 275 0.78 -24.97 21.58
CA PHE A 275 0.28 -24.38 20.34
C PHE A 275 1.41 -23.94 19.39
N LEU A 276 1.07 -23.82 18.10
CA LEU A 276 1.93 -23.22 17.08
C LEU A 276 1.12 -22.23 16.27
N LEU A 277 1.60 -20.98 16.22
CA LEU A 277 1.01 -19.92 15.44
C LEU A 277 2.00 -19.49 14.34
N ALA A 278 1.69 -19.82 13.08
CA ALA A 278 2.45 -19.38 11.92
C ALA A 278 2.01 -17.96 11.51
N MET A 279 2.95 -17.06 11.29
CA MET A 279 2.67 -15.65 11.02
C MET A 279 3.57 -15.07 9.93
N THR A 280 3.03 -14.11 9.18
CA THR A 280 3.86 -13.20 8.37
C THR A 280 4.30 -11.99 9.20
N ALA A 281 5.09 -11.09 8.59
CA ALA A 281 5.51 -9.84 9.22
C ALA A 281 4.33 -8.97 9.76
N ALA A 282 3.13 -9.13 9.21
CA ALA A 282 1.92 -8.49 9.75
C ALA A 282 1.63 -8.88 11.22
N GLY A 283 2.10 -10.03 11.67
CA GLY A 283 2.04 -10.47 13.06
C GLY A 283 3.12 -9.86 13.98
N GLN A 284 4.03 -9.05 13.45
CA GLN A 284 5.13 -8.47 14.23
C GLN A 284 4.68 -7.33 15.16
N SER A 285 3.77 -6.51 14.66
CA SER A 285 3.39 -5.27 15.31
C SER A 285 2.21 -5.46 16.21
N ALA A 286 2.08 -5.42 17.36
CA ALA A 286 0.90 -5.33 18.24
C ALA A 286 0.38 -6.64 18.89
N LEU A 287 0.89 -7.81 18.57
CA LEU A 287 0.35 -9.05 19.15
C LEU A 287 1.12 -9.48 20.40
N ASN A 288 0.53 -9.34 21.55
CA ASN A 288 1.01 -9.98 22.77
C ASN A 288 0.28 -11.32 22.93
N ILE A 289 1.01 -12.43 22.83
CA ILE A 289 0.45 -13.78 22.87
C ILE A 289 0.82 -14.42 24.21
N PRO A 290 -0.13 -14.54 25.15
CA PRO A 290 0.10 -15.24 26.40
C PRO A 290 0.56 -16.70 26.17
N GLY A 291 1.50 -17.15 26.97
CA GLY A 291 2.03 -18.51 26.85
C GLY A 291 3.06 -18.73 25.75
N LEU A 292 3.40 -17.72 24.96
CA LEU A 292 4.48 -17.81 23.96
C LEU A 292 5.84 -17.88 24.67
N ASP A 293 6.63 -18.91 24.33
CA ASP A 293 7.97 -19.12 24.92
C ASP A 293 9.02 -19.51 23.87
N THR A 294 8.61 -19.78 22.65
CA THR A 294 9.50 -20.18 21.54
C THR A 294 9.18 -19.40 20.28
N VAL A 295 10.21 -18.83 19.65
CA VAL A 295 10.08 -18.12 18.38
C VAL A 295 10.97 -18.78 17.33
N VAL A 296 10.43 -19.08 16.17
CA VAL A 296 11.13 -19.56 15.00
C VAL A 296 11.04 -18.47 13.90
N ILE A 297 12.17 -18.01 13.41
CA ILE A 297 12.27 -16.90 12.45
C ILE A 297 12.90 -17.44 11.18
N TYR A 298 12.19 -17.46 10.07
CA TYR A 298 12.78 -17.73 8.77
C TYR A 298 13.40 -16.44 8.21
N ASP A 299 14.68 -16.45 7.96
CA ASP A 299 15.47 -15.27 7.55
C ASP A 299 15.21 -14.92 6.08
N ALA A 300 13.97 -14.61 5.78
CA ALA A 300 13.56 -14.17 4.46
C ALA A 300 12.38 -13.20 4.55
N ARG A 301 12.37 -12.22 3.67
CA ARG A 301 11.24 -11.31 3.44
C ARG A 301 11.10 -10.99 1.97
N TYR A 302 9.91 -10.56 1.57
CA TYR A 302 9.68 -9.91 0.28
C TYR A 302 9.44 -8.43 0.52
N THR A 303 10.23 -7.59 -0.12
CA THR A 303 10.10 -6.14 -0.03
C THR A 303 10.30 -5.50 -1.40
N ASN A 304 9.77 -4.30 -1.57
CA ASN A 304 10.03 -3.53 -2.76
C ASN A 304 11.39 -2.86 -2.67
N VAL A 305 12.24 -3.16 -3.64
CA VAL A 305 13.53 -2.49 -3.84
C VAL A 305 13.39 -1.55 -5.02
N VAL A 306 13.75 -0.29 -4.80
CA VAL A 306 13.70 0.70 -5.87
C VAL A 306 14.83 0.43 -6.88
N ASN A 307 14.45 0.10 -8.12
CA ASN A 307 15.37 -0.12 -9.22
C ASN A 307 14.96 0.79 -10.39
N ARG A 308 15.82 1.75 -10.73
CA ARG A 308 15.57 2.76 -11.79
C ARG A 308 14.21 3.47 -11.61
N GLY A 309 13.90 3.92 -10.39
CA GLY A 309 12.67 4.62 -10.05
C GLY A 309 11.41 3.74 -9.98
N ARG A 310 11.55 2.41 -10.02
CA ARG A 310 10.43 1.45 -9.96
C ARG A 310 10.59 0.52 -8.76
N ASN A 311 9.48 0.20 -8.13
CA ASN A 311 9.44 -0.79 -7.06
C ASN A 311 9.47 -2.21 -7.66
N VAL A 312 10.51 -2.96 -7.33
CA VAL A 312 10.69 -4.37 -7.73
C VAL A 312 10.58 -5.25 -6.49
N LEU A 313 9.58 -6.11 -6.45
CA LEU A 313 9.40 -7.06 -5.35
C LEU A 313 10.56 -8.07 -5.35
N THR A 314 11.39 -8.02 -4.32
CA THR A 314 12.62 -8.81 -4.22
C THR A 314 12.62 -9.60 -2.93
N ARG A 315 13.07 -10.87 -3.00
CA ARG A 315 13.34 -11.67 -1.81
C ARG A 315 14.69 -11.27 -1.24
N LEU A 316 14.67 -10.83 0.00
CA LEU A 316 15.87 -10.44 0.77
C LEU A 316 15.93 -11.20 2.09
N TYR A 317 17.07 -11.18 2.73
CA TYR A 317 17.16 -11.53 4.15
C TYR A 317 16.46 -10.49 5.02
N LEU A 318 16.07 -10.89 6.21
CA LEU A 318 15.52 -9.97 7.20
C LEU A 318 16.58 -8.94 7.63
N GLY A 319 16.15 -7.72 7.89
CA GLY A 319 16.97 -6.72 8.53
C GLY A 319 17.13 -6.98 10.03
N SER A 320 18.12 -6.33 10.64
CA SER A 320 18.37 -6.44 12.08
C SER A 320 17.12 -6.05 12.91
N ASN A 321 16.44 -4.98 12.52
CA ASN A 321 15.23 -4.50 13.20
C ASN A 321 14.14 -5.58 13.26
N GLU A 322 13.91 -6.28 12.16
CA GLU A 322 12.88 -7.31 12.06
C GLU A 322 13.22 -8.51 12.94
N ILE A 323 14.48 -9.00 12.87
CA ILE A 323 14.94 -10.13 13.69
C ILE A 323 14.85 -9.79 15.18
N LEU A 324 15.32 -8.61 15.57
CA LEU A 324 15.29 -8.15 16.97
C LEU A 324 13.85 -8.01 17.48
N GLN A 325 12.94 -7.49 16.66
CA GLN A 325 11.53 -7.32 17.00
C GLN A 325 10.82 -8.68 17.17
N MET A 326 11.05 -9.63 16.27
CA MET A 326 10.48 -10.97 16.35
C MET A 326 11.04 -11.74 17.56
N ALA A 327 12.36 -11.74 17.74
CA ALA A 327 13.02 -12.39 18.86
C ALA A 327 12.60 -11.76 20.21
N GLY A 328 12.45 -10.46 20.25
CA GLY A 328 12.07 -9.67 21.44
C GLY A 328 10.69 -10.03 22.00
N ARG A 329 9.92 -10.89 21.35
CA ARG A 329 8.68 -11.45 21.92
C ARG A 329 8.94 -12.39 23.08
N VAL A 330 10.07 -13.09 23.07
CA VAL A 330 10.47 -14.00 24.14
C VAL A 330 11.83 -13.64 24.75
N HIS A 331 12.75 -13.10 23.94
CA HIS A 331 14.09 -12.73 24.38
C HIS A 331 14.07 -11.55 25.36
N GLY A 332 14.55 -11.76 26.56
CA GLY A 332 14.52 -10.79 27.65
C GLY A 332 13.16 -10.62 28.33
N ARG A 333 12.17 -11.47 28.02
CA ARG A 333 10.80 -11.34 28.57
C ARG A 333 10.30 -12.61 29.21
N VAL A 334 10.62 -13.77 28.64
CA VAL A 334 10.08 -15.06 29.05
C VAL A 334 11.21 -15.91 29.62
N ALA A 335 10.99 -16.44 30.81
CA ALA A 335 11.93 -17.38 31.39
C ALA A 335 12.04 -18.65 30.55
N ASN A 336 13.25 -19.13 30.32
CA ASN A 336 13.54 -20.27 29.45
C ASN A 336 13.06 -20.12 27.99
N GLY A 337 12.99 -18.89 27.50
CA GLY A 337 12.66 -18.60 26.12
C GLY A 337 13.66 -19.19 25.12
N GLU A 338 13.16 -19.60 23.96
CA GLU A 338 13.97 -20.09 22.87
C GLU A 338 13.72 -19.31 21.59
N VAL A 339 14.78 -18.98 20.85
CA VAL A 339 14.73 -18.32 19.54
C VAL A 339 15.55 -19.14 18.55
N TYR A 340 14.91 -19.52 17.46
CA TYR A 340 15.55 -20.19 16.35
C TYR A 340 15.51 -19.27 15.13
N ILE A 341 16.65 -19.02 14.53
CA ILE A 341 16.77 -18.23 13.29
C ILE A 341 17.19 -19.20 12.19
N LEU A 342 16.30 -19.42 11.24
CA LEU A 342 16.53 -20.29 10.10
C LEU A 342 17.21 -19.49 9.00
N SER A 343 18.52 -19.56 8.90
CA SER A 343 19.33 -18.74 8.00
C SER A 343 20.52 -19.51 7.48
N ASP A 344 20.83 -19.33 6.20
CA ASP A 344 22.02 -19.87 5.53
C ASP A 344 23.20 -18.88 5.49
N ARG A 345 22.98 -17.64 5.94
CA ARG A 345 24.06 -16.66 6.09
C ARG A 345 24.73 -16.75 7.47
N ASN A 346 25.97 -16.30 7.55
CA ASN A 346 26.65 -16.17 8.83
C ASN A 346 26.04 -15.01 9.64
N LEU A 347 25.15 -15.33 10.58
CA LEU A 347 24.43 -14.37 11.41
C LEU A 347 24.79 -14.59 12.88
N GLU A 348 25.33 -13.56 13.52
CA GLU A 348 25.59 -13.53 14.95
C GLU A 348 24.54 -12.65 15.64
N PHE A 349 23.60 -13.28 16.34
CA PHE A 349 22.46 -12.57 16.96
C PHE A 349 22.93 -11.51 17.98
N ALA A 350 23.96 -11.81 18.77
CA ALA A 350 24.48 -10.88 19.78
C ALA A 350 25.11 -9.60 19.17
N ALA A 351 25.51 -9.67 17.90
CA ALA A 351 26.06 -8.54 17.16
C ALA A 351 24.98 -7.67 16.48
N LEU A 352 23.73 -8.13 16.42
CA LEU A 352 22.66 -7.35 15.79
C LEU A 352 22.42 -6.06 16.56
N ARG A 353 22.29 -4.98 15.82
CA ARG A 353 21.94 -3.65 16.34
C ARG A 353 20.79 -3.07 15.52
N PRO A 354 19.94 -2.22 16.11
CA PRO A 354 18.97 -1.46 15.35
C PRO A 354 19.61 -0.68 14.21
N THR A 355 18.96 -0.70 13.06
CA THR A 355 19.40 0.01 11.86
C THR A 355 18.44 1.16 11.54
N PRO A 356 18.86 2.17 10.75
CA PRO A 356 17.98 3.20 10.23
C PRO A 356 16.76 2.61 9.49
N PRO A 357 15.65 3.35 9.40
CA PRO A 357 14.47 2.88 8.69
C PRO A 357 14.73 2.73 7.19
N GLU A 358 14.00 1.81 6.56
CA GLU A 358 13.99 1.63 5.11
C GLU A 358 12.81 2.38 4.52
N PHE A 359 13.07 3.33 3.62
CA PHE A 359 12.06 4.19 3.04
C PHE A 359 11.57 3.71 1.68
N GLN A 360 10.29 4.00 1.36
CA GLN A 360 9.59 3.54 0.16
C GLN A 360 9.31 4.67 -0.84
N LEU A 361 9.36 5.93 -0.42
CA LEU A 361 8.91 7.09 -1.20
C LEU A 361 9.68 7.29 -2.51
N ALA A 362 10.97 6.93 -2.52
CA ALA A 362 11.81 7.04 -3.72
C ALA A 362 11.27 6.26 -4.93
N GLY A 363 10.43 5.23 -4.70
CA GLY A 363 9.75 4.45 -5.75
C GLY A 363 8.35 4.94 -6.11
N ASP A 364 7.87 6.04 -5.52
CA ASP A 364 6.52 6.59 -5.73
C ASP A 364 6.56 8.07 -6.16
N ALA A 365 7.23 8.33 -7.28
CA ALA A 365 7.33 9.66 -7.84
C ALA A 365 5.95 10.27 -8.22
N GLU A 366 4.97 9.43 -8.57
CA GLU A 366 3.62 9.86 -8.93
C GLU A 366 2.90 10.49 -7.75
N ARG A 367 2.95 9.86 -6.58
CA ARG A 367 2.36 10.38 -5.35
C ARG A 367 2.91 11.75 -4.99
N VAL A 368 4.24 11.89 -5.07
CA VAL A 368 4.89 13.19 -4.81
C VAL A 368 4.46 14.24 -5.82
N ALA A 369 4.45 13.90 -7.12
CA ALA A 369 4.09 14.84 -8.18
C ALA A 369 2.65 15.37 -8.04
N ILE A 370 1.70 14.47 -7.76
CA ILE A 370 0.28 14.82 -7.55
C ILE A 370 0.12 15.70 -6.32
N THR A 371 0.76 15.35 -5.20
CA THR A 371 0.69 16.13 -3.96
C THR A 371 1.32 17.50 -4.14
N CYS A 372 2.47 17.61 -4.78
CA CYS A 372 3.10 18.89 -5.09
C CYS A 372 2.20 19.76 -6.00
N ALA A 373 1.58 19.16 -7.01
CA ALA A 373 0.66 19.88 -7.90
C ALA A 373 -0.62 20.32 -7.17
N ALA A 374 -1.14 19.53 -6.24
CA ALA A 374 -2.28 19.91 -5.41
C ALA A 374 -1.97 21.11 -4.52
N LEU A 375 -0.77 21.16 -3.95
CA LEU A 375 -0.29 22.26 -3.12
C LEU A 375 0.20 23.47 -3.94
N GLY A 376 0.51 23.27 -5.22
CA GLY A 376 1.15 24.27 -6.07
C GLY A 376 2.58 24.60 -5.65
N VAL A 377 3.35 23.60 -5.20
CA VAL A 377 4.74 23.69 -4.74
C VAL A 377 5.67 22.82 -5.59
N ASP A 378 6.94 23.17 -5.61
CA ASP A 378 7.97 22.30 -6.21
C ASP A 378 8.35 21.19 -5.24
N ALA A 379 8.67 20.00 -5.75
CA ALA A 379 9.15 18.89 -4.92
C ALA A 379 10.44 19.22 -4.17
N ALA A 380 11.27 20.12 -4.69
CA ALA A 380 12.48 20.62 -4.02
C ALA A 380 12.19 21.45 -2.74
N GLU A 381 10.96 21.92 -2.57
CA GLU A 381 10.52 22.61 -1.34
C GLU A 381 10.16 21.63 -0.20
N LEU A 382 10.06 20.35 -0.50
CA LEU A 382 9.80 19.29 0.47
C LEU A 382 11.11 18.68 0.96
N ASP A 383 11.31 18.73 2.28
CA ASP A 383 12.40 18.00 2.93
C ASP A 383 12.00 16.52 3.08
N LEU A 384 12.17 15.78 2.00
CA LEU A 384 11.83 14.35 1.95
C LEU A 384 12.84 13.51 2.76
N PRO A 385 12.41 12.42 3.42
CA PRO A 385 13.30 11.56 4.20
C PRO A 385 14.38 10.89 3.33
N VAL A 386 14.11 10.67 2.05
CA VAL A 386 15.10 10.22 1.05
C VAL A 386 14.96 11.05 -0.24
N PRO A 387 16.04 11.31 -0.96
CA PRO A 387 15.98 11.99 -2.24
C PRO A 387 15.19 11.18 -3.27
N LEU A 388 14.38 11.86 -4.07
CA LEU A 388 13.74 11.27 -5.24
C LEU A 388 14.77 11.05 -6.36
N ASP A 389 14.54 10.01 -7.16
CA ASP A 389 15.15 9.91 -8.49
C ASP A 389 14.62 11.06 -9.36
N ARG A 390 15.50 12.03 -9.64
CA ARG A 390 15.12 13.24 -10.39
C ARG A 390 14.65 12.95 -11.81
N GLN A 391 15.19 11.90 -12.44
CA GLN A 391 14.78 11.56 -13.81
C GLN A 391 13.41 10.89 -13.78
N ALA A 392 13.20 9.90 -12.91
CA ALA A 392 11.91 9.25 -12.72
C ALA A 392 10.81 10.27 -12.35
N TYR A 393 11.12 11.24 -11.50
CA TYR A 393 10.19 12.30 -11.15
C TYR A 393 9.81 13.18 -12.34
N ARG A 394 10.78 13.64 -13.15
CA ARG A 394 10.52 14.44 -14.34
C ARG A 394 9.69 13.68 -15.38
N ASP A 395 9.99 12.41 -15.58
CA ASP A 395 9.26 11.58 -16.54
C ASP A 395 7.81 11.36 -16.07
N THR A 396 7.62 11.19 -14.76
CA THR A 396 6.30 11.11 -14.15
C THR A 396 5.50 12.42 -14.32
N VAL A 397 6.13 13.58 -14.06
CA VAL A 397 5.47 14.89 -14.27
C VAL A 397 5.08 15.07 -15.73
N ARG A 398 5.95 14.71 -16.69
CA ARG A 398 5.63 14.75 -18.11
C ARG A 398 4.44 13.85 -18.46
N LEU A 399 4.42 12.63 -17.92
CA LEU A 399 3.31 11.71 -18.11
C LEU A 399 1.99 12.32 -17.61
N LEU A 400 1.97 12.83 -16.37
CA LEU A 400 0.77 13.43 -15.77
C LEU A 400 0.32 14.70 -16.50
N THR A 401 1.27 15.49 -17.03
CA THR A 401 0.98 16.67 -17.88
C THR A 401 0.40 16.23 -19.21
N GLY A 402 0.99 15.24 -19.87
CA GLY A 402 0.48 14.69 -21.13
C GLY A 402 -0.91 14.07 -20.99
N ARG A 403 -1.27 13.60 -19.80
CA ARG A 403 -2.61 13.13 -19.46
C ARG A 403 -3.60 14.25 -19.08
N GLY A 404 -3.16 15.50 -19.05
CA GLY A 404 -3.98 16.65 -18.69
C GLY A 404 -4.34 16.74 -17.20
N LEU A 405 -3.63 16.02 -16.33
CA LEU A 405 -3.84 16.04 -14.87
C LEU A 405 -3.12 17.23 -14.23
N ILE A 406 -1.97 17.60 -14.76
CA ILE A 406 -1.12 18.69 -14.28
C ILE A 406 -0.89 19.69 -15.42
N GLU A 407 -1.00 20.97 -15.12
CA GLU A 407 -0.67 22.08 -15.99
C GLU A 407 0.03 23.17 -15.19
N GLU A 408 1.17 23.65 -15.66
CA GLU A 408 1.98 24.69 -14.97
C GLU A 408 2.26 24.37 -13.49
N GLY A 409 2.53 23.12 -13.18
CA GLY A 409 2.84 22.66 -11.82
C GLY A 409 1.63 22.60 -10.87
N ARG A 410 0.41 22.70 -11.38
CA ARG A 410 -0.84 22.64 -10.60
C ARG A 410 -1.79 21.58 -11.16
N LEU A 411 -2.64 21.05 -10.29
CA LEU A 411 -3.72 20.17 -10.76
C LEU A 411 -4.71 20.95 -11.62
N THR A 412 -5.02 20.43 -12.80
CA THR A 412 -6.12 20.91 -13.64
C THR A 412 -7.47 20.62 -12.98
N ARG A 413 -8.56 21.10 -13.56
CA ARG A 413 -9.91 20.70 -13.13
C ARG A 413 -10.11 19.18 -13.22
N TYR A 414 -9.59 18.57 -14.28
CA TYR A 414 -9.60 17.11 -14.44
C TYR A 414 -8.73 16.43 -13.38
N GLY A 415 -7.51 16.90 -13.17
CA GLY A 415 -6.62 16.39 -12.12
C GLY A 415 -7.23 16.45 -10.73
N ARG A 416 -7.90 17.55 -10.38
CA ARG A 416 -8.62 17.66 -9.10
C ARG A 416 -9.78 16.67 -8.98
N ALA A 417 -10.55 16.49 -10.05
CA ALA A 417 -11.63 15.52 -10.07
C ALA A 417 -11.12 14.09 -9.85
N VAL A 418 -10.00 13.72 -10.49
CA VAL A 418 -9.36 12.42 -10.33
C VAL A 418 -8.80 12.24 -8.91
N GLU A 419 -8.07 13.23 -8.39
CA GLU A 419 -7.48 13.17 -7.03
C GLU A 419 -8.54 13.15 -5.93
N SER A 420 -9.72 13.72 -6.16
CA SER A 420 -10.81 13.68 -5.18
C SER A 420 -11.39 12.27 -4.98
N MET A 421 -11.18 11.35 -5.92
CA MET A 421 -11.65 9.98 -5.78
C MET A 421 -10.85 9.23 -4.71
N PRO A 422 -11.51 8.44 -3.84
CA PRO A 422 -10.83 7.65 -2.80
C PRO A 422 -10.21 6.36 -3.34
N VAL A 423 -9.57 6.44 -4.50
CA VAL A 423 -8.98 5.32 -5.23
C VAL A 423 -7.66 5.75 -5.86
N GLU A 424 -6.89 4.79 -6.35
CA GLU A 424 -5.67 5.08 -7.12
C GLU A 424 -5.98 5.83 -8.42
N ARG A 425 -5.04 6.66 -8.86
CA ARG A 425 -5.21 7.53 -10.04
C ARG A 425 -5.80 6.83 -11.28
N PRO A 426 -5.30 5.66 -11.71
CA PRO A 426 -5.86 5.02 -12.91
C PRO A 426 -7.37 4.77 -12.82
N TRP A 427 -7.82 4.33 -11.66
CA TRP A 427 -9.23 4.12 -11.38
C TRP A 427 -10.01 5.41 -11.25
N GLY A 428 -9.40 6.45 -10.67
CA GLY A 428 -9.97 7.79 -10.60
C GLY A 428 -10.25 8.36 -11.99
N GLU A 429 -9.31 8.20 -12.93
CA GLU A 429 -9.50 8.60 -14.33
C GLU A 429 -10.66 7.84 -14.97
N LEU A 430 -10.78 6.53 -14.76
CA LEU A 430 -11.92 5.76 -15.27
C LEU A 430 -13.23 6.20 -14.65
N LEU A 431 -13.29 6.44 -13.33
CA LEU A 431 -14.51 6.88 -12.63
C LEU A 431 -15.02 8.22 -13.16
N VAL A 432 -14.13 9.17 -13.43
CA VAL A 432 -14.50 10.48 -14.00
C VAL A 432 -15.13 10.34 -15.38
N HIS A 433 -14.76 9.31 -16.12
CA HIS A 433 -15.24 9.06 -17.49
C HIS A 433 -16.30 7.95 -17.60
N ALA A 434 -16.58 7.22 -16.52
CA ALA A 434 -17.52 6.12 -16.53
C ALA A 434 -18.96 6.59 -16.71
N GLY A 435 -19.67 6.00 -17.64
CA GLY A 435 -21.14 6.09 -17.71
C GLY A 435 -21.80 5.39 -16.52
N ALA A 436 -23.08 5.69 -16.30
CA ALA A 436 -23.84 5.14 -15.16
C ALA A 436 -23.75 3.62 -15.05
N ASP A 437 -23.78 2.91 -16.17
CA ASP A 437 -23.75 1.45 -16.24
C ASP A 437 -22.39 0.84 -15.87
N LEU A 438 -21.28 1.60 -16.02
CA LEU A 438 -19.94 1.15 -15.70
C LEU A 438 -19.48 1.56 -14.29
N VAL A 439 -20.15 2.52 -13.65
CA VAL A 439 -19.78 2.95 -12.30
C VAL A 439 -19.73 1.79 -11.31
N PRO A 440 -20.67 0.83 -11.26
CA PRO A 440 -20.59 -0.30 -10.35
C PRO A 440 -19.33 -1.13 -10.56
N ILE A 441 -18.99 -1.41 -11.83
CA ILE A 441 -17.81 -2.21 -12.18
C ILE A 441 -16.53 -1.47 -11.79
N VAL A 442 -16.39 -0.20 -12.18
CA VAL A 442 -15.19 0.58 -11.91
C VAL A 442 -15.02 0.83 -10.40
N ALA A 443 -16.11 1.16 -9.69
CA ALA A 443 -16.06 1.41 -8.25
C ALA A 443 -15.68 0.17 -7.44
N VAL A 444 -16.18 -1.00 -7.80
CA VAL A 444 -15.79 -2.25 -7.14
C VAL A 444 -14.34 -2.62 -7.50
N SER A 445 -14.01 -2.63 -8.80
CA SER A 445 -12.69 -3.04 -9.27
C SER A 445 -11.57 -2.15 -8.73
N SER A 446 -11.82 -0.86 -8.54
CA SER A 446 -10.88 0.10 -7.96
C SER A 446 -10.47 -0.20 -6.50
N ASN A 447 -11.20 -1.08 -5.83
CA ASN A 447 -10.95 -1.48 -4.45
C ASN A 447 -10.42 -2.90 -4.32
N ILE A 448 -10.08 -3.55 -5.45
CA ILE A 448 -9.50 -4.88 -5.47
C ILE A 448 -7.97 -4.75 -5.43
N ASP A 449 -7.36 -5.06 -4.29
CA ASP A 449 -5.91 -4.97 -4.11
C ASP A 449 -5.12 -5.99 -4.95
N SER A 450 -5.72 -7.14 -5.25
CA SER A 450 -5.05 -8.22 -5.97
C SER A 450 -6.06 -9.09 -6.71
N LEU A 451 -6.04 -8.98 -8.04
CA LEU A 451 -6.86 -9.81 -8.93
C LEU A 451 -6.55 -11.29 -8.74
N HIS A 452 -5.27 -11.63 -8.65
CA HIS A 452 -4.81 -13.00 -8.44
C HIS A 452 -5.35 -13.61 -7.13
N ARG A 453 -5.43 -12.84 -6.04
CA ARG A 453 -6.00 -13.30 -4.78
C ARG A 453 -7.48 -13.64 -4.94
N MET A 454 -8.24 -12.74 -5.56
CA MET A 454 -9.67 -12.94 -5.78
C MET A 454 -9.96 -14.23 -6.55
N THR A 455 -9.22 -14.49 -7.61
CA THR A 455 -9.44 -15.68 -8.43
C THR A 455 -8.91 -16.97 -7.78
N ARG A 456 -7.78 -16.90 -7.09
CA ARG A 456 -7.13 -18.08 -6.50
C ARG A 456 -7.82 -18.60 -5.24
N GLU A 457 -8.37 -17.73 -4.42
CA GLU A 457 -9.01 -18.11 -3.17
C GLU A 457 -10.45 -18.60 -3.36
N THR A 458 -11.00 -18.46 -4.55
CA THR A 458 -12.32 -18.96 -4.92
C THR A 458 -12.20 -20.37 -5.51
N ARG A 459 -12.85 -21.34 -4.90
CA ARG A 459 -12.76 -22.74 -5.35
C ARG A 459 -13.56 -23.06 -6.61
N ASN A 460 -14.66 -22.34 -6.83
CA ASN A 460 -15.55 -22.55 -7.95
C ASN A 460 -15.84 -21.22 -8.67
N LEU A 461 -15.22 -21.04 -9.82
CA LEU A 461 -15.38 -19.86 -10.67
C LEU A 461 -16.42 -20.08 -11.80
N LYS A 462 -17.15 -21.18 -11.80
CA LYS A 462 -18.11 -21.49 -12.87
C LYS A 462 -19.16 -20.39 -13.00
N GLY A 463 -19.25 -19.82 -14.20
CA GLY A 463 -20.17 -18.72 -14.52
C GLY A 463 -19.73 -17.32 -14.06
N LEU A 464 -18.56 -17.21 -13.41
CA LEU A 464 -18.01 -15.93 -12.97
C LEU A 464 -16.84 -15.45 -13.86
N ILE A 465 -16.22 -16.36 -14.57
CA ILE A 465 -15.11 -16.02 -15.47
C ILE A 465 -15.60 -15.19 -16.64
N VAL A 466 -14.94 -14.07 -16.87
CA VAL A 466 -15.07 -13.22 -18.06
C VAL A 466 -13.79 -13.37 -18.86
N PRO A 467 -13.77 -14.18 -19.93
CA PRO A 467 -12.57 -14.40 -20.72
C PRO A 467 -11.98 -13.09 -21.23
N GLY A 468 -10.67 -12.90 -21.02
CA GLY A 468 -9.99 -11.68 -21.41
C GLY A 468 -10.08 -10.53 -20.40
N SER A 469 -10.66 -10.73 -19.18
CA SER A 469 -10.66 -9.71 -18.17
C SER A 469 -10.56 -10.26 -16.74
N ASP A 470 -9.41 -10.10 -16.12
CA ASP A 470 -9.23 -10.40 -14.70
C ASP A 470 -10.04 -9.42 -13.83
N HIS A 471 -10.15 -8.15 -14.24
CA HIS A 471 -10.93 -7.14 -13.54
C HIS A 471 -12.42 -7.53 -13.44
N LEU A 472 -13.03 -7.92 -14.57
CA LEU A 472 -14.45 -8.29 -14.57
C LEU A 472 -14.67 -9.64 -13.91
N THR A 473 -13.73 -10.58 -13.99
CA THR A 473 -13.79 -11.85 -13.25
C THR A 473 -13.78 -11.60 -11.75
N ALA A 474 -12.86 -10.76 -11.26
CA ALA A 474 -12.81 -10.40 -9.85
C ALA A 474 -14.05 -9.59 -9.40
N TYR A 475 -14.55 -8.68 -10.24
CA TYR A 475 -15.81 -8.00 -10.02
C TYR A 475 -16.98 -8.99 -9.87
N ASN A 476 -17.08 -10.00 -10.75
CA ASN A 476 -18.13 -11.00 -10.69
C ASN A 476 -18.11 -11.83 -9.40
N ILE A 477 -16.92 -12.12 -8.88
CA ILE A 477 -16.77 -12.80 -7.58
C ILE A 477 -17.40 -11.95 -6.48
N PHE A 478 -17.10 -10.65 -6.45
CA PHE A 478 -17.71 -9.73 -5.50
C PHE A 478 -19.24 -9.63 -5.69
N ALA A 479 -19.70 -9.43 -6.93
CA ALA A 479 -21.12 -9.32 -7.25
C ALA A 479 -21.89 -10.57 -6.84
N GLU A 480 -21.35 -11.75 -7.09
CA GLU A 480 -21.95 -13.04 -6.70
C GLU A 480 -22.06 -13.16 -5.17
N ALA A 481 -20.99 -12.83 -4.44
CA ALA A 481 -20.98 -12.86 -2.98
C ALA A 481 -22.06 -11.94 -2.40
N VAL A 482 -22.10 -10.71 -2.87
CA VAL A 482 -23.07 -9.70 -2.42
C VAL A 482 -24.50 -10.11 -2.76
N ASN A 483 -24.76 -10.55 -3.99
CA ASN A 483 -26.10 -10.89 -4.44
C ASN A 483 -26.69 -12.13 -3.75
N LYS A 484 -25.85 -13.12 -3.41
CA LYS A 484 -26.27 -14.35 -2.72
C LYS A 484 -26.41 -14.23 -1.21
N HIS A 485 -25.54 -13.44 -0.60
CA HIS A 485 -25.39 -13.41 0.85
C HIS A 485 -25.89 -12.10 1.47
N GLY A 486 -26.45 -11.23 0.68
CA GLY A 486 -26.83 -9.90 1.10
C GLY A 486 -25.62 -8.96 1.13
N TYR A 487 -25.93 -7.68 1.19
CA TYR A 487 -24.89 -6.67 1.16
C TYR A 487 -24.23 -6.52 2.53
N LEU A 488 -23.07 -5.88 2.53
CA LEU A 488 -22.27 -5.74 3.73
C LEU A 488 -22.96 -4.92 4.79
N GLY A 489 -22.91 -5.45 6.01
CA GLY A 489 -23.65 -4.95 7.12
C GLY A 489 -23.50 -3.46 7.39
N GLU A 490 -22.26 -2.94 7.41
CA GLU A 490 -22.02 -1.54 7.70
C GLU A 490 -22.48 -0.60 6.60
N VAL A 491 -22.37 -1.03 5.34
CA VAL A 491 -22.83 -0.25 4.19
C VAL A 491 -24.34 -0.09 4.19
N TYR A 492 -25.05 -1.10 4.67
CA TYR A 492 -26.53 -1.10 4.74
C TYR A 492 -27.09 -1.08 6.17
N GLY A 493 -26.23 -0.78 7.16
CA GLY A 493 -26.64 -0.76 8.56
C GLY A 493 -26.81 -2.14 9.21
N LEU A 494 -26.34 -3.21 8.56
CA LEU A 494 -26.29 -4.56 9.14
C LEU A 494 -24.95 -4.77 9.88
N PRO A 495 -24.91 -5.51 10.99
CA PRO A 495 -23.66 -5.82 11.68
C PRO A 495 -22.71 -6.66 10.84
N ARG A 496 -21.42 -6.34 10.83
CA ARG A 496 -20.36 -7.07 10.09
C ARG A 496 -20.37 -8.58 10.36
N HIS A 497 -20.62 -8.98 11.59
CA HIS A 497 -20.65 -10.40 11.96
C HIS A 497 -21.73 -11.19 11.24
N LEU A 498 -22.89 -10.61 10.95
CA LEU A 498 -23.97 -11.30 10.22
C LEU A 498 -23.57 -11.61 8.77
N PHE A 499 -22.95 -10.64 8.10
CA PHE A 499 -22.46 -10.87 6.75
C PHE A 499 -21.36 -11.94 6.73
N ARG A 500 -20.44 -11.87 7.66
CA ARG A 500 -19.34 -12.80 7.79
C ARG A 500 -19.80 -14.24 8.08
N GLU A 501 -20.72 -14.44 9.03
CA GLU A 501 -21.31 -15.75 9.30
C GLU A 501 -22.00 -16.34 8.07
N THR A 502 -22.63 -15.50 7.27
CA THR A 502 -23.28 -15.93 6.02
C THR A 502 -22.24 -16.41 5.00
N LEU A 503 -21.13 -15.73 4.84
CA LEU A 503 -20.06 -16.15 3.94
C LEU A 503 -19.29 -17.36 4.46
N GLU A 504 -19.06 -17.46 5.76
CA GLU A 504 -18.37 -18.60 6.38
C GLU A 504 -19.13 -19.93 6.20
N ARG A 505 -20.45 -19.88 6.06
CA ARG A 505 -21.27 -21.04 5.71
C ARG A 505 -21.05 -21.50 4.28
N TRP A 506 -20.51 -20.66 3.43
CA TRP A 506 -20.24 -21.02 2.06
C TRP A 506 -18.87 -21.69 1.97
N ALA A 507 -18.86 -23.02 1.88
CA ALA A 507 -17.64 -23.84 1.93
C ALA A 507 -16.58 -23.52 0.85
N GLU A 508 -16.94 -22.72 -0.16
CA GLU A 508 -16.04 -22.31 -1.25
C GLU A 508 -15.18 -21.09 -0.90
N TRP A 509 -15.49 -20.40 0.21
CA TRP A 509 -14.87 -19.11 0.56
C TRP A 509 -13.94 -19.27 1.76
N ARG A 510 -12.78 -18.61 1.68
CA ARG A 510 -11.78 -18.57 2.75
C ARG A 510 -11.91 -17.28 3.56
N GLY A 511 -11.42 -17.31 4.80
CA GLY A 511 -11.45 -16.15 5.71
C GLY A 511 -10.76 -14.92 5.14
N ALA A 512 -9.62 -15.08 4.48
CA ALA A 512 -8.91 -13.99 3.82
C ALA A 512 -9.71 -13.35 2.67
N LEU A 513 -10.49 -14.13 1.93
CA LEU A 513 -11.37 -13.61 0.89
C LEU A 513 -12.55 -12.84 1.49
N ILE A 514 -13.11 -13.31 2.60
CA ILE A 514 -14.20 -12.62 3.32
C ILE A 514 -13.75 -11.22 3.71
N LYS A 515 -12.55 -11.10 4.31
CA LYS A 515 -11.99 -9.78 4.65
C LYS A 515 -11.77 -8.90 3.42
N ALA A 516 -11.26 -9.48 2.33
CA ALA A 516 -11.07 -8.74 1.08
C ALA A 516 -12.41 -8.20 0.54
N LEU A 517 -13.47 -9.00 0.59
CA LEU A 517 -14.82 -8.59 0.17
C LEU A 517 -15.38 -7.47 1.05
N GLU A 518 -15.18 -7.53 2.38
CA GLU A 518 -15.57 -6.45 3.29
C GLU A 518 -14.83 -5.15 2.94
N ASP A 519 -13.51 -5.21 2.74
CA ASP A 519 -12.70 -4.05 2.38
C ASP A 519 -13.10 -3.46 1.01
N ILE A 520 -13.39 -4.31 0.03
CA ILE A 520 -13.89 -3.87 -1.29
C ILE A 520 -15.22 -3.13 -1.14
N ALA A 521 -16.12 -3.65 -0.34
CA ALA A 521 -17.42 -3.01 -0.20
C ALA A 521 -17.36 -1.67 0.55
N LEU A 522 -16.54 -1.55 1.58
CA LEU A 522 -16.29 -0.28 2.27
C LEU A 522 -15.70 0.77 1.32
N GLY A 523 -14.71 0.36 0.53
CA GLY A 523 -14.13 1.23 -0.49
C GLY A 523 -15.13 1.62 -1.59
N THR A 524 -15.95 0.67 -2.03
CA THR A 524 -17.02 0.92 -3.01
C THR A 524 -18.03 1.94 -2.46
N ALA A 525 -18.44 1.80 -1.20
CA ALA A 525 -19.33 2.76 -0.55
C ALA A 525 -18.70 4.17 -0.51
N SER A 526 -17.40 4.28 -0.21
CA SER A 526 -16.69 5.55 -0.23
C SER A 526 -16.70 6.19 -1.63
N VAL A 527 -16.51 5.40 -2.69
CA VAL A 527 -16.60 5.89 -4.08
C VAL A 527 -18.00 6.41 -4.38
N TYR A 528 -19.03 5.65 -4.03
CA TYR A 528 -20.42 6.07 -4.27
C TYR A 528 -20.79 7.35 -3.53
N ARG A 529 -20.35 7.52 -2.28
CA ARG A 529 -20.52 8.76 -1.54
C ARG A 529 -19.83 9.93 -2.24
N GLN A 530 -18.58 9.75 -2.68
CA GLN A 530 -17.82 10.77 -3.38
C GLN A 530 -18.47 11.18 -4.71
N LEU A 531 -19.12 10.22 -5.39
CA LEU A 531 -19.91 10.48 -6.60
C LEU A 531 -21.32 11.03 -6.31
N GLU A 532 -21.71 11.18 -5.05
CA GLU A 532 -23.07 11.55 -4.62
C GLU A 532 -24.15 10.63 -5.22
N ARG A 533 -23.86 9.33 -5.28
CA ARG A 533 -24.75 8.31 -5.84
C ARG A 533 -25.19 7.32 -4.78
N THR A 534 -26.39 6.80 -4.93
CA THR A 534 -26.91 5.72 -4.08
C THR A 534 -26.27 4.40 -4.46
N LEU A 535 -25.79 3.64 -3.45
CA LEU A 535 -25.33 2.28 -3.64
C LEU A 535 -26.44 1.39 -4.21
N PRO A 536 -26.14 0.54 -5.21
CA PRO A 536 -27.12 -0.39 -5.74
C PRO A 536 -27.38 -1.51 -4.73
N GLU A 537 -28.64 -1.95 -4.64
CA GLU A 537 -29.00 -3.11 -3.83
C GLU A 537 -28.41 -4.41 -4.37
N ARG A 538 -28.17 -4.47 -5.66
CA ARG A 538 -27.55 -5.60 -6.36
C ARG A 538 -26.52 -5.11 -7.35
N PHE A 539 -25.46 -5.88 -7.49
CA PHE A 539 -24.44 -5.67 -8.51
C PHE A 539 -24.69 -6.65 -9.69
N PRO A 540 -24.94 -6.15 -10.89
CA PRO A 540 -25.17 -7.03 -12.04
C PRO A 540 -23.87 -7.81 -12.33
N VAL A 541 -24.00 -9.09 -12.66
CA VAL A 541 -22.88 -9.92 -13.11
C VAL A 541 -22.47 -9.45 -14.50
N ALA A 542 -21.19 -9.10 -14.68
CA ALA A 542 -20.64 -8.64 -15.95
C ALA A 542 -20.56 -9.79 -16.96
N ARG A 543 -20.94 -9.50 -18.18
CA ARG A 543 -20.92 -10.40 -19.34
C ARG A 543 -20.34 -9.68 -20.55
N ASP A 544 -20.55 -10.21 -21.75
CA ASP A 544 -19.98 -9.70 -23.01
C ASP A 544 -20.28 -8.22 -23.28
N GLN A 545 -21.47 -7.76 -22.91
CA GLN A 545 -21.85 -6.35 -23.09
C GLN A 545 -21.05 -5.43 -22.15
N GLU A 546 -20.96 -5.77 -20.89
CA GLU A 546 -20.20 -5.03 -19.88
C GLU A 546 -18.71 -5.11 -20.19
N LEU A 547 -18.22 -6.28 -20.67
CA LEU A 547 -16.84 -6.43 -21.12
C LEU A 547 -16.54 -5.49 -22.29
N ALA A 548 -17.38 -5.45 -23.31
CA ALA A 548 -17.18 -4.58 -24.46
C ALA A 548 -17.17 -3.09 -24.08
N ALA A 549 -18.09 -2.68 -23.21
CA ALA A 549 -18.16 -1.30 -22.71
C ALA A 549 -16.95 -0.94 -21.82
N PHE A 550 -16.51 -1.86 -20.96
CA PHE A 550 -15.34 -1.64 -20.11
C PHE A 550 -14.04 -1.61 -20.94
N GLN A 551 -13.92 -2.49 -21.93
CA GLN A 551 -12.79 -2.48 -22.87
C GLN A 551 -12.71 -1.16 -23.66
N ASP A 552 -13.85 -0.63 -24.12
CA ASP A 552 -13.89 0.66 -24.82
C ASP A 552 -13.46 1.82 -23.91
N LEU A 553 -13.96 1.85 -22.67
CA LEU A 553 -13.56 2.85 -21.67
C LEU A 553 -12.05 2.77 -21.36
N VAL A 554 -11.54 1.57 -21.10
CA VAL A 554 -10.11 1.34 -20.82
C VAL A 554 -9.27 1.72 -22.03
N ALA A 555 -9.64 1.30 -23.23
CA ALA A 555 -8.90 1.60 -24.45
C ALA A 555 -8.82 3.10 -24.75
N ARG A 556 -9.89 3.83 -24.50
CA ARG A 556 -9.99 5.27 -24.74
C ARG A 556 -9.18 6.10 -23.75
N ILE A 557 -9.23 5.74 -22.46
CA ILE A 557 -8.55 6.48 -21.40
C ILE A 557 -7.14 5.96 -21.18
N GLN A 558 -6.96 4.64 -21.27
CA GLN A 558 -5.72 3.90 -21.04
C GLN A 558 -4.92 4.42 -19.82
N PRO A 559 -5.47 4.31 -18.62
CA PRO A 559 -4.82 4.86 -17.44
C PRO A 559 -3.85 3.88 -16.77
N PHE A 560 -3.92 2.60 -17.14
CA PHE A 560 -3.12 1.51 -16.58
C PHE A 560 -1.78 1.34 -17.32
N ASP A 561 -0.96 0.45 -16.78
CA ASP A 561 0.16 -0.08 -17.56
C ASP A 561 -0.37 -0.86 -18.76
N LEU A 562 0.39 -0.81 -19.85
CA LEU A 562 0.04 -1.46 -21.12
C LEU A 562 1.15 -2.39 -21.54
N VAL A 563 0.75 -3.59 -21.93
CA VAL A 563 1.62 -4.60 -22.55
C VAL A 563 1.00 -5.01 -23.86
N ILE A 564 1.77 -4.98 -24.93
CA ILE A 564 1.35 -5.49 -26.25
C ILE A 564 2.33 -6.58 -26.67
N ASP A 565 1.81 -7.75 -27.00
CA ASP A 565 2.58 -8.91 -27.44
C ASP A 565 3.77 -9.21 -26.52
N GLU A 566 3.50 -9.32 -25.23
CA GLU A 566 4.48 -9.59 -24.16
C GLU A 566 5.58 -8.53 -23.99
N GLN A 567 5.38 -7.31 -24.50
CA GLN A 567 6.32 -6.20 -24.38
C GLN A 567 5.67 -4.93 -23.82
N THR A 568 6.42 -4.23 -23.00
CA THR A 568 6.10 -2.86 -22.58
C THR A 568 6.53 -1.85 -23.65
N ALA A 569 6.06 -0.60 -23.58
CA ALA A 569 6.41 0.44 -24.54
C ALA A 569 7.93 0.73 -24.61
N ASP A 570 8.67 0.47 -23.55
CA ASP A 570 10.14 0.58 -23.50
C ASP A 570 10.85 -0.73 -23.92
N GLY A 571 10.13 -1.68 -24.51
CA GLY A 571 10.68 -2.91 -25.10
C GLY A 571 11.08 -3.98 -24.10
N ARG A 572 10.61 -3.92 -22.84
CA ARG A 572 10.86 -4.95 -21.84
C ARG A 572 9.87 -6.08 -21.94
N GLU A 573 10.35 -7.29 -21.71
CA GLU A 573 9.48 -8.47 -21.62
C GLU A 573 8.56 -8.37 -20.38
N ALA A 574 7.26 -8.54 -20.62
CA ALA A 574 6.25 -8.63 -19.58
C ALA A 574 5.24 -9.71 -19.93
N ARG A 575 5.13 -10.72 -19.10
CA ARG A 575 4.26 -11.88 -19.35
C ARG A 575 2.95 -11.78 -18.61
N VAL A 576 1.95 -12.43 -19.17
CA VAL A 576 0.68 -12.63 -18.46
C VAL A 576 0.91 -13.48 -17.20
N SER A 577 0.36 -13.04 -16.07
CA SER A 577 0.49 -13.76 -14.81
C SER A 577 -0.18 -15.13 -14.86
N ARG A 578 0.39 -16.09 -14.15
CA ARG A 578 -0.22 -17.43 -14.00
C ARG A 578 -1.58 -17.30 -13.32
N GLY A 579 -2.61 -17.83 -13.93
CA GLY A 579 -3.98 -17.75 -13.41
C GLY A 579 -4.78 -16.58 -13.94
N SER A 580 -4.19 -15.68 -14.73
CA SER A 580 -4.94 -14.70 -15.50
C SER A 580 -5.84 -15.38 -16.51
N VAL A 581 -7.00 -14.79 -16.76
CA VAL A 581 -7.94 -15.20 -17.81
C VAL A 581 -7.69 -14.50 -19.13
N CYS A 582 -6.62 -13.70 -19.22
CA CYS A 582 -6.17 -13.05 -20.44
C CYS A 582 -5.29 -13.99 -21.26
N GLY A 583 -5.37 -13.85 -22.60
CA GLY A 583 -4.43 -14.54 -23.50
C GLY A 583 -3.06 -13.81 -23.55
N SER A 584 -2.01 -14.54 -23.98
CA SER A 584 -0.64 -13.99 -24.01
C SER A 584 -0.41 -12.99 -25.13
N TRP A 585 -1.25 -12.97 -26.17
CA TRP A 585 -1.09 -12.12 -27.33
C TRP A 585 -2.10 -10.96 -27.38
N GLY A 586 -1.69 -9.88 -27.98
CA GLY A 586 -2.48 -8.65 -28.09
C GLY A 586 -2.20 -7.69 -26.93
N ALA A 587 -3.03 -6.66 -26.85
CA ALA A 587 -2.88 -5.62 -25.85
C ALA A 587 -3.60 -6.00 -24.53
N ILE A 588 -2.92 -5.82 -23.41
CA ILE A 588 -3.45 -6.00 -22.06
C ILE A 588 -3.18 -4.73 -21.26
N ALA A 589 -4.23 -4.16 -20.69
CA ALA A 589 -4.18 -3.01 -19.81
C ALA A 589 -4.47 -3.44 -18.37
N GLY A 590 -3.58 -3.14 -17.42
CA GLY A 590 -3.76 -3.59 -16.04
C GLY A 590 -2.61 -3.27 -15.12
N ASP A 591 -2.46 -4.10 -14.10
CA ASP A 591 -1.45 -3.99 -13.07
C ASP A 591 -0.18 -4.73 -13.49
N LEU A 592 0.86 -3.97 -13.79
CA LEU A 592 2.16 -4.49 -14.16
C LEU A 592 3.07 -4.53 -12.93
N ARG A 593 3.41 -5.74 -12.51
CA ARG A 593 4.25 -5.97 -11.34
C ARG A 593 5.63 -6.43 -11.72
N TYR A 594 6.62 -5.80 -11.09
CA TYR A 594 8.02 -6.19 -11.24
C TYR A 594 8.43 -7.05 -10.04
N PHE A 595 9.11 -8.13 -10.32
CA PHE A 595 9.67 -9.03 -9.31
C PHE A 595 11.04 -9.54 -9.74
N ALA A 596 11.90 -9.85 -8.77
CA ALA A 596 13.18 -10.47 -9.04
C ALA A 596 13.02 -11.99 -9.14
N ASP A 597 13.59 -12.58 -10.19
CA ASP A 597 13.70 -14.03 -10.30
C ASP A 597 14.73 -14.60 -9.29
N ARG A 598 14.88 -15.91 -9.25
CA ARG A 598 15.83 -16.59 -8.34
C ARG A 598 17.30 -16.17 -8.50
N PHE A 599 17.63 -15.51 -9.61
CA PHE A 599 18.96 -14.99 -9.90
C PHE A 599 19.06 -13.48 -9.67
N GLY A 600 18.01 -12.83 -9.17
CA GLY A 600 17.95 -11.39 -8.95
C GLY A 600 17.63 -10.57 -10.21
N ASN A 601 17.32 -11.20 -11.36
CA ASN A 601 16.94 -10.46 -12.57
C ASN A 601 15.50 -9.97 -12.46
N PRO A 602 15.22 -8.70 -12.81
CA PRO A 602 13.87 -8.18 -12.82
C PRO A 602 13.03 -8.85 -13.92
N ARG A 603 11.86 -9.33 -13.53
CA ARG A 603 10.81 -9.86 -14.39
C ARG A 603 9.56 -9.01 -14.23
N ALA A 604 8.70 -9.03 -15.24
CA ALA A 604 7.43 -8.35 -15.17
C ALA A 604 6.27 -9.31 -15.47
N GLY A 605 5.19 -9.17 -14.70
CA GLY A 605 3.94 -9.89 -14.89
C GLY A 605 2.77 -8.92 -14.93
N ILE A 606 1.82 -9.13 -15.85
CA ILE A 606 0.63 -8.31 -15.98
C ILE A 606 -0.64 -9.11 -15.71
N GLU A 607 -1.57 -8.49 -15.00
CA GLU A 607 -2.97 -8.91 -14.80
C GLU A 607 -3.86 -7.74 -15.17
N GLY A 608 -4.96 -7.99 -15.90
CA GLY A 608 -5.78 -6.88 -16.32
C GLY A 608 -6.91 -7.26 -17.26
N THR A 609 -7.13 -6.42 -18.26
CA THR A 609 -8.16 -6.61 -19.29
C THR A 609 -7.54 -6.52 -20.67
N GLN A 610 -7.82 -7.50 -21.52
CA GLN A 610 -7.43 -7.46 -22.94
C GLN A 610 -8.17 -6.35 -23.65
N VAL A 611 -7.41 -5.57 -24.41
CA VAL A 611 -7.93 -4.52 -25.29
C VAL A 611 -7.91 -5.05 -26.73
N PRO A 612 -9.08 -5.26 -27.38
CA PRO A 612 -9.12 -5.73 -28.74
C PRO A 612 -8.38 -4.81 -29.73
N GLU A 613 -7.70 -5.38 -30.69
CA GLU A 613 -6.91 -4.64 -31.68
C GLU A 613 -7.72 -3.52 -32.38
N ARG A 614 -9.00 -3.78 -32.65
CA ARG A 614 -9.89 -2.77 -33.24
C ARG A 614 -10.00 -1.50 -32.39
N LEU A 615 -9.94 -1.63 -31.05
CA LEU A 615 -9.99 -0.49 -30.13
C LEU A 615 -8.62 0.18 -30.02
N VAL A 616 -7.54 -0.59 -30.00
CA VAL A 616 -6.17 -0.07 -30.07
C VAL A 616 -6.01 0.82 -31.30
N ARG A 617 -6.41 0.33 -32.48
CA ARG A 617 -6.37 1.11 -33.73
C ARG A 617 -7.32 2.31 -33.74
N ARG A 618 -8.51 2.16 -33.16
CA ARG A 618 -9.51 3.24 -33.05
C ARG A 618 -9.02 4.43 -32.27
N TYR A 619 -8.32 4.19 -31.18
CA TYR A 619 -7.82 5.23 -30.26
C TYR A 619 -6.35 5.56 -30.46
N ALA A 620 -5.71 4.98 -31.46
CA ALA A 620 -4.36 5.34 -31.83
C ALA A 620 -4.34 6.76 -32.41
N THR A 621 -3.26 7.49 -32.16
CA THR A 621 -3.03 8.85 -32.61
C THR A 621 -2.02 8.85 -33.77
N ARG A 622 -2.22 9.71 -34.76
CA ARG A 622 -1.22 9.95 -35.80
C ARG A 622 -0.27 11.04 -35.33
N GLY A 623 1.01 10.73 -35.35
CA GLY A 623 2.07 11.71 -35.08
C GLY A 623 2.16 12.76 -36.19
N ALA A 624 2.76 13.91 -35.85
CA ALA A 624 3.08 14.92 -36.85
C ALA A 624 4.03 14.34 -37.92
N PRO A 625 3.87 14.70 -39.17
CA PRO A 625 4.78 14.24 -40.20
C PRO A 625 6.20 14.73 -39.94
N MET A 626 7.16 13.83 -39.97
CA MET A 626 8.58 14.13 -39.85
C MET A 626 9.30 13.80 -41.15
N VAL A 627 10.31 14.60 -41.52
CA VAL A 627 11.14 14.33 -42.68
C VAL A 627 12.41 13.65 -42.24
N GLU A 628 12.62 12.44 -42.71
CA GLU A 628 13.83 11.64 -42.43
C GLU A 628 14.60 11.34 -43.72
N PHE A 629 15.92 11.18 -43.58
CA PHE A 629 16.76 10.71 -44.64
C PHE A 629 17.07 9.22 -44.45
N LEU A 630 16.60 8.39 -45.39
CA LEU A 630 16.92 6.98 -45.41
C LEU A 630 18.16 6.75 -46.27
N GLU A 631 19.23 6.25 -45.65
CA GLU A 631 20.45 5.88 -46.36
C GLU A 631 20.21 4.71 -47.33
N GLY A 632 20.76 4.80 -48.49
CA GLY A 632 20.73 3.69 -49.46
C GLY A 632 21.70 2.57 -49.07
N ARG A 633 21.40 1.35 -49.44
CA ARG A 633 22.30 0.20 -49.24
C ARG A 633 23.66 0.47 -49.87
N GLY A 634 24.72 0.49 -49.05
CA GLY A 634 26.11 0.73 -49.51
C GLY A 634 26.62 2.17 -49.36
N GLY A 635 25.92 3.07 -48.65
CA GLY A 635 26.46 4.36 -48.18
C GLY A 635 26.59 5.51 -49.19
N GLY A 636 26.01 5.41 -50.38
CA GLY A 636 26.24 6.42 -51.40
C GLY A 636 25.10 7.43 -51.68
N ARG A 637 23.90 6.98 -51.84
CA ARG A 637 22.72 7.81 -52.12
C ARG A 637 21.53 7.32 -51.28
N GLY A 638 20.90 8.23 -50.57
CA GLY A 638 19.66 7.98 -49.85
C GLY A 638 18.50 8.83 -50.37
N ARG A 639 17.37 8.74 -49.73
CA ARG A 639 16.18 9.51 -50.12
C ARG A 639 15.54 10.14 -48.86
N LEU A 640 14.93 11.27 -49.03
CA LEU A 640 14.04 11.84 -48.03
C LEU A 640 12.70 11.11 -48.05
N VAL A 641 12.15 10.86 -46.91
CA VAL A 641 10.82 10.32 -46.73
C VAL A 641 10.07 11.17 -45.70
N VAL A 642 8.78 11.33 -45.91
CA VAL A 642 7.88 11.81 -44.88
C VAL A 642 7.47 10.58 -44.07
N VAL A 643 7.81 10.60 -42.82
CA VAL A 643 7.45 9.54 -41.89
C VAL A 643 6.25 10.00 -41.08
N ARG A 644 5.21 9.21 -41.06
CA ARG A 644 4.07 9.35 -40.14
C ARG A 644 4.03 8.14 -39.26
N THR A 645 3.96 8.36 -37.93
CA THR A 645 3.77 7.29 -36.97
C THR A 645 2.31 7.20 -36.54
N VAL A 646 1.84 5.99 -36.34
CA VAL A 646 0.57 5.71 -35.68
C VAL A 646 0.90 5.08 -34.36
N GLU A 647 0.54 5.75 -33.26
CA GLU A 647 0.93 5.37 -31.92
C GLU A 647 -0.29 5.19 -31.01
N TYR A 648 -0.18 4.24 -30.09
CA TYR A 648 -1.17 4.03 -29.07
C TYR A 648 -0.46 4.01 -27.69
N PHE A 649 -0.61 5.09 -26.94
CA PHE A 649 -0.04 5.26 -25.60
C PHE A 649 1.44 4.81 -25.48
N GLY A 650 2.28 5.29 -26.37
CA GLY A 650 3.73 5.02 -26.41
C GLY A 650 4.13 3.78 -27.21
N PHE A 651 3.18 3.02 -27.74
CA PHE A 651 3.46 1.91 -28.66
C PHE A 651 3.38 2.37 -30.10
N LEU A 652 4.44 2.17 -30.85
CA LEU A 652 4.45 2.37 -32.27
C LEU A 652 3.70 1.22 -32.97
N LEU A 653 2.52 1.48 -33.52
CA LEU A 653 1.73 0.48 -34.24
C LEU A 653 2.10 0.40 -35.70
N GLU A 654 2.26 1.55 -36.37
CA GLU A 654 2.55 1.65 -37.77
C GLU A 654 3.51 2.81 -38.02
N ARG A 655 4.36 2.63 -39.02
CA ARG A 655 5.23 3.65 -39.56
C ARG A 655 4.99 3.74 -41.08
N GLU A 656 4.34 4.79 -41.48
CA GLU A 656 4.08 5.08 -42.90
C GLU A 656 5.23 5.91 -43.45
N GLU A 657 5.80 5.50 -44.56
CA GLU A 657 6.89 6.20 -45.22
C GLU A 657 6.48 6.60 -46.62
N GLU A 658 6.47 7.88 -46.89
CA GLU A 658 6.18 8.43 -48.23
C GLU A 658 7.45 9.04 -48.83
N PRO A 659 7.97 8.47 -49.92
CA PRO A 659 9.22 8.97 -50.54
C PRO A 659 9.04 10.37 -51.14
N LEU A 660 9.98 11.24 -50.81
CA LEU A 660 10.07 12.59 -51.39
C LEU A 660 11.20 12.63 -52.42
N GLY A 661 10.84 12.56 -53.70
CA GLY A 661 11.78 12.72 -54.81
C GLY A 661 12.75 11.54 -55.05
N SER A 662 13.71 11.75 -55.93
CA SER A 662 14.74 10.78 -56.31
C SER A 662 15.88 10.70 -55.31
N PRO A 663 16.63 9.56 -55.23
CA PRO A 663 17.79 9.43 -54.36
C PRO A 663 18.86 10.49 -54.64
N PHE A 664 19.46 11.06 -53.55
CA PHE A 664 20.49 12.07 -53.61
C PHE A 664 21.61 11.81 -52.56
N PRO A 665 22.78 12.46 -52.69
CA PRO A 665 23.89 12.25 -51.76
C PRO A 665 23.57 12.64 -50.31
N ALA A 666 24.04 11.86 -49.35
CA ALA A 666 23.83 12.09 -47.91
C ALA A 666 24.28 13.48 -47.44
N ALA A 667 25.33 14.04 -48.04
CA ALA A 667 25.85 15.39 -47.69
C ALA A 667 24.83 16.53 -47.89
N LEU A 668 23.78 16.31 -48.71
CA LEU A 668 22.71 17.29 -48.95
C LEU A 668 21.45 17.02 -48.13
N ALA A 669 21.45 16.00 -47.30
CA ALA A 669 20.27 15.56 -46.55
C ALA A 669 19.77 16.58 -45.52
N ASP A 670 20.66 17.16 -44.71
CA ASP A 670 20.28 18.06 -43.62
C ASP A 670 19.66 19.39 -44.07
N PRO A 671 20.25 20.09 -45.09
CA PRO A 671 19.61 21.30 -45.61
C PRO A 671 18.23 21.02 -46.23
N ALA A 672 18.11 19.95 -47.04
CA ALA A 672 16.86 19.57 -47.66
C ALA A 672 15.78 19.16 -46.64
N ARG A 673 16.16 18.39 -45.61
CA ARG A 673 15.28 18.01 -44.52
C ARG A 673 14.73 19.22 -43.76
N SER A 674 15.60 20.17 -43.42
CA SER A 674 15.21 21.39 -42.68
C SER A 674 14.25 22.27 -43.53
N ALA A 675 14.48 22.40 -44.81
CA ALA A 675 13.61 23.18 -45.67
C ALA A 675 12.21 22.57 -45.81
N ILE A 676 12.11 21.24 -45.95
CA ILE A 676 10.84 20.53 -46.10
C ILE A 676 10.10 20.47 -44.78
N ALA A 677 10.81 20.25 -43.65
CA ALA A 677 10.20 20.27 -42.32
C ALA A 677 9.60 21.64 -42.00
N GLY A 678 10.27 22.73 -42.37
CA GLY A 678 9.73 24.08 -42.25
C GLY A 678 8.47 24.31 -43.08
N ALA A 679 8.40 23.78 -44.28
CA ALA A 679 7.22 23.85 -45.13
C ALA A 679 6.02 23.04 -44.60
N LEU A 680 6.28 21.87 -43.98
CA LEU A 680 5.23 21.04 -43.36
C LEU A 680 4.71 21.61 -42.06
N ALA A 681 5.50 22.40 -41.32
CA ALA A 681 5.10 23.02 -40.07
C ALA A 681 4.34 24.36 -40.29
N GLY A 682 4.46 24.97 -41.46
CA GLY A 682 3.82 26.25 -41.79
C GLY A 682 2.48 26.13 -42.55
N GLY A 683 2.01 24.93 -42.86
CA GLY A 683 0.70 24.61 -43.45
C GLY A 683 -0.21 23.98 -42.44
#